data_386b59678b71cf45a00ebd96401e689e
#
_entry.id   386b59678b71cf45a00ebd96401e689e
#
_cell.length_a   1.000
_cell.length_b   1.000
_cell.length_c   1.000
_cell.angle_alpha   90.00
_cell.angle_beta   90.00
_cell.angle_gamma   90.00
#
_symmetry.space_group_name_H-M   'P 1'
#
loop_
_entity.id
_entity.type
_entity.pdbx_description
1 polymer ?
#
loop_
_entity_poly.entity_id
_entity_poly.type
_entity_poly.pdbx_seq_one_letter_code
_entity_poly.pdbx_strand_id
1 'polypeptide(L)'
;MAEFKVVSPFEPQGDQPQAIDTLANGVLSSDKLQVLLGVTGSGKTFTMAKLIERVQKPTLVIAHNKTLAAQLCSEFREFFPNNAVEYFVSYYDYYQPEAYIASSDTYIEKTADINQEIDRLRHSATCSLNERKDVIIVASVSCIYALGSPEEYMRMSISLRKGAVFPREELIKRLVDIQYQRNDYEFSRGIFRVRGDIVEIFPMNAYDRAVRVEYFDDEIESLSEVNAVTGIPAAVAHAVIFPATHYATGKEKIESALEQIEQDMKNRVDELKAQSKLVEAQRLEQRTLYDMEMMREIGYCSGIENYSRYFDGRKPGQPPFTLLDFMGNDFLTIIDESHVTIPQIRAMYRGDLARKTELVDYGFRIPSAFDNRPLKFEEFEERIKQLVCVSATPAEYELARAANIAEQIIRPTGLLDPEIYIRPVKGQIDDLISEVNKNAAKGYRTLVTTLTKRMAEMLTEHLDSIGIRVRYMHSDIDTMERMEIIRDLRLGEFDVLVGINLLREGLDLPEVGLVAILDADKEGFLRSSTSLIQTVGRAARNVDGYVIMYADTITDSMQSTIDETNRRRTKQQAFNIEHGITPKSIKKAVHGIIEISGAVEDAAAGMNEDEKAEKIALLTEQMQRAAMELEFETAAKLRDELYRLQGRSDGASDSAPKPGTKRGAKPGTPGSRKKARGRTRK
;
A
#
# COMPACT_ATOMS: atom_id res chain seq x y z
N MET A 1 20.64 3.04 22.50
CA MET A 1 19.44 2.97 21.68
C MET A 1 19.91 3.16 20.24
N ALA A 2 19.37 2.42 19.30
CA ALA A 2 19.73 2.64 17.90
C ALA A 2 19.23 4.03 17.49
N GLU A 3 20.11 4.83 16.86
CA GLU A 3 19.78 6.17 16.37
C GLU A 3 19.41 6.08 14.90
N PHE A 4 18.52 6.95 14.45
CA PHE A 4 18.26 7.11 13.03
C PHE A 4 19.48 7.70 12.35
N LYS A 5 19.99 7.00 11.33
CA LYS A 5 21.14 7.44 10.56
C LYS A 5 20.90 7.23 9.07
N VAL A 6 20.87 8.33 8.33
CA VAL A 6 20.72 8.29 6.87
C VAL A 6 22.01 7.83 6.22
N VAL A 7 21.92 6.78 5.39
CA VAL A 7 22.99 6.32 4.51
C VAL A 7 22.63 6.76 3.10
N SER A 8 23.40 7.72 2.55
CA SER A 8 23.13 8.24 1.21
C SER A 8 24.42 8.76 0.58
N PRO A 9 24.62 8.57 -0.73
CA PRO A 9 25.73 9.20 -1.46
C PRO A 9 25.48 10.70 -1.71
N PHE A 10 24.30 11.21 -1.36
CA PHE A 10 23.91 12.60 -1.62
C PHE A 10 23.96 13.43 -0.34
N GLU A 11 24.39 14.68 -0.49
CA GLU A 11 24.25 15.71 0.53
C GLU A 11 23.10 16.66 0.20
N PRO A 12 22.46 17.31 1.20
CA PRO A 12 21.40 18.27 0.97
C PRO A 12 21.85 19.43 0.08
N GLN A 13 21.07 19.74 -0.95
CA GLN A 13 21.38 20.79 -1.93
C GLN A 13 20.18 21.73 -2.16
N GLY A 14 20.45 22.89 -2.75
CA GLY A 14 19.42 23.88 -3.07
C GLY A 14 18.71 24.41 -1.82
N ASP A 15 17.38 24.32 -1.82
CA ASP A 15 16.53 24.73 -0.69
C ASP A 15 16.50 23.68 0.44
N GLN A 16 17.03 22.46 0.24
CA GLN A 16 16.91 21.34 1.20
C GLN A 16 17.53 21.67 2.58
N PRO A 17 18.77 22.22 2.69
CA PRO A 17 19.36 22.53 4.00
C PRO A 17 18.46 23.45 4.83
N GLN A 18 17.97 24.54 4.23
CA GLN A 18 17.10 25.50 4.89
C GLN A 18 15.76 24.88 5.27
N ALA A 19 15.17 24.05 4.39
CA ALA A 19 13.92 23.36 4.67
C ALA A 19 14.05 22.39 5.84
N ILE A 20 15.14 21.59 5.89
CA ILE A 20 15.45 20.68 7.00
C ILE A 20 15.59 21.44 8.31
N ASP A 21 16.35 22.55 8.29
CA ASP A 21 16.58 23.37 9.48
C ASP A 21 15.27 23.98 10.00
N THR A 22 14.46 24.54 9.12
CA THR A 22 13.18 25.14 9.48
C THR A 22 12.24 24.09 10.10
N LEU A 23 12.06 22.95 9.45
CA LEU A 23 11.17 21.89 9.92
C LEU A 23 11.68 21.25 11.22
N ALA A 24 12.98 20.98 11.32
CA ALA A 24 13.56 20.38 12.51
C ALA A 24 13.42 21.31 13.74
N ASN A 25 13.72 22.60 13.55
CA ASN A 25 13.54 23.58 14.64
C ASN A 25 12.07 23.68 15.08
N GLY A 26 11.11 23.65 14.16
CA GLY A 26 9.70 23.63 14.49
C GLY A 26 9.29 22.36 15.24
N VAL A 27 9.78 21.18 14.84
CA VAL A 27 9.53 19.93 15.59
C VAL A 27 10.12 20.02 17.01
N LEU A 28 11.34 20.51 17.16
CA LEU A 28 12.01 20.67 18.46
C LEU A 28 11.33 21.74 19.34
N SER A 29 10.73 22.76 18.73
CA SER A 29 9.94 23.79 19.39
C SER A 29 8.49 23.37 19.68
N SER A 30 8.12 22.14 19.32
CA SER A 30 6.78 21.57 19.51
C SER A 30 5.69 22.25 18.66
N ASP A 31 6.03 22.78 17.49
CA ASP A 31 5.04 23.29 16.55
C ASP A 31 4.10 22.17 16.11
N LYS A 32 2.79 22.44 16.19
CA LYS A 32 1.77 21.40 15.93
C LYS A 32 1.68 21.01 14.47
N LEU A 33 1.76 21.98 13.55
CA LEU A 33 1.65 21.76 12.11
C LEU A 33 2.64 22.62 11.34
N GLN A 34 3.38 22.00 10.45
CA GLN A 34 4.31 22.64 9.53
C GLN A 34 4.06 22.15 8.11
N VAL A 35 4.46 22.91 7.11
CA VAL A 35 4.30 22.56 5.70
C VAL A 35 5.65 22.55 4.99
N LEU A 36 5.95 21.45 4.29
CA LEU A 36 6.98 21.38 3.28
C LEU A 36 6.33 21.56 1.89
N LEU A 37 6.42 22.76 1.34
CA LEU A 37 6.00 23.07 -0.02
C LEU A 37 7.11 22.67 -0.97
N GLY A 38 7.07 21.43 -1.47
CA GLY A 38 8.13 20.88 -2.30
C GLY A 38 7.64 20.50 -3.70
N VAL A 39 8.24 21.10 -4.74
CA VAL A 39 7.90 20.76 -6.13
C VAL A 39 8.28 19.32 -6.47
N THR A 40 7.68 18.80 -7.53
CA THR A 40 8.01 17.45 -8.02
C THR A 40 9.49 17.38 -8.43
N GLY A 41 10.20 16.35 -7.96
CA GLY A 41 11.63 16.16 -8.27
C GLY A 41 12.62 17.02 -7.45
N SER A 42 12.15 17.74 -6.41
CA SER A 42 13.03 18.50 -5.52
C SER A 42 13.73 17.65 -4.45
N GLY A 43 13.38 16.34 -4.36
CA GLY A 43 13.95 15.44 -3.33
C GLY A 43 13.25 15.53 -1.98
N LYS A 44 11.92 15.68 -1.96
CA LYS A 44 11.11 15.73 -0.72
C LYS A 44 11.37 14.55 0.20
N THR A 45 11.45 13.32 -0.33
CA THR A 45 11.70 12.10 0.47
C THR A 45 13.05 12.17 1.19
N PHE A 46 14.09 12.67 0.51
CA PHE A 46 15.40 12.87 1.13
C PHE A 46 15.37 13.92 2.24
N THR A 47 14.63 15.02 2.03
CA THR A 47 14.41 16.05 3.06
C THR A 47 13.67 15.46 4.28
N MET A 48 12.63 14.63 4.06
CA MET A 48 11.94 13.91 5.13
C MET A 48 12.89 12.97 5.89
N ALA A 49 13.75 12.22 5.17
CA ALA A 49 14.73 11.34 5.79
C ALA A 49 15.73 12.13 6.66
N LYS A 50 16.26 13.23 6.17
CA LYS A 50 17.16 14.11 6.93
C LYS A 50 16.48 14.79 8.12
N LEU A 51 15.20 15.10 8.00
CA LEU A 51 14.40 15.59 9.12
C LEU A 51 14.29 14.51 10.22
N ILE A 52 13.95 13.26 9.87
CA ILE A 52 13.85 12.14 10.81
C ILE A 52 15.19 11.90 11.51
N GLU A 53 16.29 11.87 10.74
CA GLU A 53 17.65 11.74 11.28
C GLU A 53 17.95 12.84 12.33
N ARG A 54 17.52 14.07 12.08
CA ARG A 54 17.82 15.20 12.96
C ARG A 54 16.97 15.24 14.23
N VAL A 55 15.69 14.83 14.14
CA VAL A 55 14.76 14.91 15.29
C VAL A 55 14.73 13.64 16.14
N GLN A 56 15.23 12.52 15.63
CA GLN A 56 15.39 11.25 16.36
C GLN A 56 14.09 10.74 17.01
N LYS A 57 12.94 10.88 16.35
CA LYS A 57 11.63 10.42 16.83
C LYS A 57 11.08 9.27 16.01
N PRO A 58 10.40 8.28 16.61
CA PRO A 58 9.58 7.33 15.85
C PRO A 58 8.68 8.12 14.90
N THR A 59 8.56 7.67 13.68
CA THR A 59 7.88 8.46 12.63
C THR A 59 6.81 7.65 11.94
N LEU A 60 5.61 8.25 11.78
CA LEU A 60 4.52 7.75 10.97
C LEU A 60 4.42 8.58 9.69
N VAL A 61 4.65 7.94 8.54
CA VAL A 61 4.49 8.56 7.20
C VAL A 61 3.19 8.05 6.59
N ILE A 62 2.26 8.95 6.29
CA ILE A 62 0.94 8.59 5.73
C ILE A 62 0.87 9.01 4.27
N ALA A 63 0.54 8.06 3.39
CA ALA A 63 0.29 8.27 1.98
C ALA A 63 -1.17 7.94 1.61
N HIS A 64 -1.72 8.57 0.58
CA HIS A 64 -3.13 8.43 0.20
C HIS A 64 -3.47 7.08 -0.47
N ASN A 65 -2.49 6.33 -0.98
CA ASN A 65 -2.70 5.02 -1.60
C ASN A 65 -1.56 4.03 -1.32
N LYS A 66 -1.81 2.73 -1.60
CA LYS A 66 -0.85 1.63 -1.38
C LYS A 66 0.44 1.78 -2.21
N THR A 67 0.32 2.20 -3.47
CA THR A 67 1.45 2.31 -4.41
C THR A 67 2.45 3.37 -3.97
N LEU A 68 1.96 4.56 -3.60
CA LEU A 68 2.82 5.63 -3.08
C LEU A 68 3.45 5.24 -1.75
N ALA A 69 2.69 4.58 -0.86
CA ALA A 69 3.21 4.08 0.40
C ALA A 69 4.33 3.03 0.16
N ALA A 70 4.18 2.12 -0.81
CA ALA A 70 5.21 1.15 -1.16
C ALA A 70 6.48 1.81 -1.70
N GLN A 71 6.33 2.80 -2.59
CA GLN A 71 7.45 3.57 -3.11
C GLN A 71 8.21 4.30 -1.99
N LEU A 72 7.49 5.01 -1.12
CA LEU A 72 8.09 5.71 0.02
C LEU A 72 8.79 4.74 0.98
N CYS A 73 8.18 3.58 1.25
CA CYS A 73 8.77 2.56 2.11
C CYS A 73 10.10 2.04 1.53
N SER A 74 10.16 1.79 0.21
CA SER A 74 11.39 1.39 -0.47
C SER A 74 12.46 2.49 -0.39
N GLU A 75 12.10 3.75 -0.69
CA GLU A 75 13.03 4.88 -0.60
C GLU A 75 13.56 5.08 0.84
N PHE A 76 12.70 4.96 1.87
CA PHE A 76 13.14 5.05 3.26
C PHE A 76 14.02 3.87 3.69
N ARG A 77 13.78 2.65 3.21
CA ARG A 77 14.68 1.50 3.46
C ARG A 77 16.07 1.71 2.89
N GLU A 78 16.16 2.31 1.70
CA GLU A 78 17.46 2.69 1.12
C GLU A 78 18.19 3.73 1.99
N PHE A 79 17.46 4.72 2.52
CA PHE A 79 18.05 5.75 3.39
C PHE A 79 18.36 5.27 4.81
N PHE A 80 17.62 4.29 5.33
CA PHE A 80 17.74 3.78 6.70
C PHE A 80 17.95 2.26 6.75
N PRO A 81 19.04 1.73 6.16
CA PRO A 81 19.27 0.29 6.07
C PRO A 81 19.46 -0.40 7.43
N ASN A 82 19.78 0.34 8.49
CA ASN A 82 20.03 -0.18 9.83
C ASN A 82 18.88 0.08 10.83
N ASN A 83 17.82 0.76 10.40
CA ASN A 83 16.66 1.10 11.23
C ASN A 83 15.42 0.31 10.77
N ALA A 84 14.40 0.21 11.61
CA ALA A 84 13.17 -0.47 11.23
C ALA A 84 12.32 0.44 10.33
N VAL A 85 12.16 0.08 9.07
CA VAL A 85 11.25 0.74 8.12
C VAL A 85 10.17 -0.24 7.72
N GLU A 86 8.97 -0.01 8.24
CA GLU A 86 7.85 -0.93 8.18
C GLU A 86 6.74 -0.42 7.26
N TYR A 87 5.99 -1.35 6.68
CA TYR A 87 4.90 -1.06 5.75
C TYR A 87 3.55 -1.43 6.35
N PHE A 88 2.62 -0.47 6.42
CA PHE A 88 1.32 -0.69 7.04
C PHE A 88 0.17 -0.16 6.17
N VAL A 89 -0.40 -1.03 5.34
CA VAL A 89 -1.52 -0.68 4.45
C VAL A 89 -2.70 -1.64 4.65
N SER A 90 -3.79 -1.44 3.93
CA SER A 90 -4.90 -2.40 3.93
C SER A 90 -4.44 -3.74 3.35
N TYR A 91 -4.67 -4.83 4.09
CA TYR A 91 -4.26 -6.19 3.71
C TYR A 91 -5.24 -6.91 2.78
N TYR A 92 -6.29 -6.22 2.32
CA TYR A 92 -7.23 -6.77 1.35
C TYR A 92 -6.77 -6.55 -0.09
N ASP A 93 -6.66 -7.62 -0.88
CA ASP A 93 -6.51 -7.53 -2.34
C ASP A 93 -7.86 -7.22 -2.98
N TYR A 94 -8.91 -7.87 -2.48
CA TYR A 94 -10.29 -7.53 -2.78
C TYR A 94 -11.07 -7.30 -1.48
N TYR A 95 -11.87 -6.23 -1.44
CA TYR A 95 -12.69 -5.92 -0.29
C TYR A 95 -14.06 -5.38 -0.71
N GLN A 96 -15.09 -6.15 -0.45
CA GLN A 96 -16.48 -5.73 -0.51
C GLN A 96 -17.04 -5.65 0.92
N PRO A 97 -17.27 -4.46 1.47
CA PRO A 97 -17.83 -4.33 2.81
C PRO A 97 -19.25 -4.84 2.85
N GLU A 98 -19.65 -5.38 4.02
CA GLU A 98 -21.03 -5.68 4.32
C GLU A 98 -21.89 -4.42 4.14
N ALA A 99 -22.96 -4.50 3.38
CA ALA A 99 -23.86 -3.39 3.12
C ALA A 99 -25.30 -3.86 2.90
N TYR A 100 -26.25 -2.96 3.12
CA TYR A 100 -27.64 -3.19 2.77
C TYR A 100 -28.15 -2.00 1.93
N ILE A 101 -28.85 -2.31 0.84
CA ILE A 101 -29.44 -1.33 -0.06
C ILE A 101 -30.95 -1.42 0.10
N ALA A 102 -31.53 -0.53 0.91
CA ALA A 102 -32.94 -0.55 1.25
C ALA A 102 -33.88 -0.39 0.04
N SER A 103 -33.45 0.39 -0.98
CA SER A 103 -34.28 0.62 -2.20
C SER A 103 -34.49 -0.62 -3.06
N SER A 104 -33.58 -1.60 -3.00
CA SER A 104 -33.66 -2.86 -3.77
C SER A 104 -33.81 -4.10 -2.86
N ASP A 105 -33.92 -3.93 -1.53
CA ASP A 105 -33.91 -5.00 -0.53
C ASP A 105 -32.75 -5.98 -0.76
N THR A 106 -31.54 -5.42 -1.02
CA THR A 106 -30.38 -6.22 -1.36
C THR A 106 -29.36 -6.18 -0.21
N TYR A 107 -29.11 -7.33 0.40
CA TYR A 107 -28.02 -7.51 1.34
C TYR A 107 -26.76 -7.97 0.62
N ILE A 108 -25.67 -7.26 0.85
CA ILE A 108 -24.35 -7.56 0.33
C ILE A 108 -23.52 -8.12 1.48
N GLU A 109 -23.17 -9.38 1.37
CA GLU A 109 -22.29 -10.02 2.36
C GLU A 109 -20.85 -9.50 2.23
N LYS A 110 -20.16 -9.39 3.40
CA LYS A 110 -18.75 -9.06 3.41
C LYS A 110 -17.93 -10.13 2.67
N THR A 111 -17.26 -9.73 1.61
CA THR A 111 -16.29 -10.57 0.91
C THR A 111 -14.93 -9.90 0.94
N ALA A 112 -13.91 -10.65 1.34
CA ALA A 112 -12.57 -10.14 1.45
C ALA A 112 -11.57 -11.23 1.07
N ASP A 113 -10.59 -10.85 0.26
CA ASP A 113 -9.42 -11.65 -0.01
C ASP A 113 -8.22 -11.02 0.70
N ILE A 114 -7.56 -11.78 1.56
CA ILE A 114 -6.48 -11.29 2.41
C ILE A 114 -5.14 -11.63 1.78
N ASN A 115 -4.37 -10.60 1.51
CA ASN A 115 -2.98 -10.74 1.11
C ASN A 115 -2.13 -11.11 2.33
N GLN A 116 -1.66 -12.35 2.32
CA GLN A 116 -0.89 -12.94 3.42
C GLN A 116 0.43 -12.19 3.68
N GLU A 117 1.04 -11.63 2.64
CA GLU A 117 2.30 -10.90 2.79
C GLU A 117 2.07 -9.51 3.41
N ILE A 118 1.04 -8.79 2.97
CA ILE A 118 0.69 -7.50 3.58
C ILE A 118 0.25 -7.71 5.05
N ASP A 119 -0.42 -8.81 5.37
CA ASP A 119 -0.79 -9.14 6.74
C ASP A 119 0.46 -9.37 7.61
N ARG A 120 1.44 -10.11 7.12
CA ARG A 120 2.76 -10.27 7.77
C ARG A 120 3.43 -8.91 8.04
N LEU A 121 3.47 -8.02 7.04
CA LEU A 121 4.08 -6.70 7.17
C LEU A 121 3.36 -5.83 8.22
N ARG A 122 2.04 -5.96 8.36
CA ARG A 122 1.27 -5.28 9.41
C ARG A 122 1.64 -5.79 10.81
N HIS A 123 1.79 -7.12 10.95
CA HIS A 123 2.28 -7.71 12.20
C HIS A 123 3.72 -7.29 12.49
N SER A 124 4.59 -7.25 11.48
CA SER A 124 5.96 -6.74 11.61
C SER A 124 5.97 -5.31 12.14
N ALA A 125 5.14 -4.42 11.59
CA ALA A 125 5.05 -3.03 12.03
C ALA A 125 4.66 -2.90 13.51
N THR A 126 3.63 -3.63 13.96
CA THR A 126 3.21 -3.59 15.37
C THR A 126 4.23 -4.23 16.32
N CYS A 127 4.90 -5.30 15.91
CA CYS A 127 5.99 -5.91 16.67
C CYS A 127 7.18 -4.94 16.83
N SER A 128 7.63 -4.33 15.71
CA SER A 128 8.74 -3.37 15.72
C SER A 128 8.47 -2.17 16.64
N LEU A 129 7.24 -1.63 16.66
CA LEU A 129 6.85 -0.54 17.57
C LEU A 129 6.94 -0.92 19.05
N ASN A 130 6.75 -2.20 19.39
CA ASN A 130 6.85 -2.69 20.76
C ASN A 130 8.30 -3.01 21.18
N GLU A 131 9.15 -3.40 20.22
CA GLU A 131 10.52 -3.85 20.49
C GLU A 131 11.57 -2.75 20.31
N ARG A 132 11.31 -1.74 19.45
CA ARG A 132 12.29 -0.73 19.03
C ARG A 132 11.77 0.69 19.22
N LYS A 133 12.71 1.65 19.22
CA LYS A 133 12.42 3.09 19.23
C LYS A 133 12.75 3.77 17.90
N ASP A 134 13.60 3.16 17.11
CA ASP A 134 14.07 3.65 15.82
C ASP A 134 13.20 3.07 14.68
N VAL A 135 11.89 3.37 14.74
CA VAL A 135 10.90 2.80 13.80
C VAL A 135 10.28 3.90 12.92
N ILE A 136 10.28 3.67 11.64
CA ILE A 136 9.54 4.45 10.64
C ILE A 136 8.43 3.57 10.08
N ILE A 137 7.17 3.97 10.26
CA ILE A 137 6.03 3.29 9.66
C ILE A 137 5.57 4.07 8.44
N VAL A 138 5.57 3.45 7.27
CA VAL A 138 4.94 4.02 6.07
C VAL A 138 3.58 3.37 5.88
N ALA A 139 2.53 4.18 6.04
CA ALA A 139 1.16 3.70 6.07
C ALA A 139 0.28 4.33 5.00
N SER A 140 -0.77 3.62 4.60
CA SER A 140 -1.91 4.26 3.93
C SER A 140 -2.91 4.80 4.95
N VAL A 141 -3.97 5.47 4.49
CA VAL A 141 -5.05 5.97 5.35
C VAL A 141 -5.70 4.86 6.20
N SER A 142 -5.45 3.58 5.89
CA SER A 142 -5.90 2.46 6.71
C SER A 142 -5.36 2.48 8.16
N CYS A 143 -4.34 3.27 8.46
CA CYS A 143 -3.78 3.43 9.81
C CYS A 143 -4.77 4.06 10.82
N ILE A 144 -5.83 4.74 10.35
CA ILE A 144 -6.87 5.32 11.22
C ILE A 144 -8.04 4.35 11.51
N TYR A 145 -8.02 3.15 10.92
CA TYR A 145 -9.03 2.12 11.18
C TYR A 145 -8.72 1.33 12.44
N ALA A 146 -9.79 0.73 12.98
CA ALA A 146 -9.71 -0.08 14.19
C ALA A 146 -8.63 -1.17 14.08
N LEU A 147 -7.82 -1.24 15.14
CA LEU A 147 -6.84 -2.26 15.43
C LEU A 147 -7.07 -2.70 16.89
N GLY A 148 -6.60 -3.83 17.32
CA GLY A 148 -6.73 -4.27 18.71
C GLY A 148 -6.04 -3.32 19.70
N SER A 149 -6.33 -3.47 21.00
CA SER A 149 -5.67 -2.70 22.06
C SER A 149 -4.17 -2.99 22.12
N PRO A 150 -3.29 -1.97 22.08
CA PRO A 150 -1.85 -2.16 22.25
C PRO A 150 -1.49 -2.84 23.57
N GLU A 151 -2.19 -2.48 24.66
CA GLU A 151 -1.95 -3.05 25.99
C GLU A 151 -2.28 -4.54 26.03
N GLU A 152 -3.43 -4.96 25.45
CA GLU A 152 -3.82 -6.36 25.36
C GLU A 152 -2.88 -7.14 24.47
N TYR A 153 -2.49 -6.57 23.33
CA TYR A 153 -1.55 -7.20 22.40
C TYR A 153 -0.20 -7.51 23.07
N MET A 154 0.32 -6.56 23.87
CA MET A 154 1.53 -6.76 24.65
C MET A 154 1.32 -7.74 25.82
N ARG A 155 0.22 -7.62 26.57
CA ARG A 155 -0.08 -8.51 27.71
C ARG A 155 -0.17 -9.98 27.30
N MET A 156 -0.69 -10.23 26.12
CA MET A 156 -0.85 -11.59 25.58
C MET A 156 0.43 -12.13 24.94
N SER A 157 1.44 -11.32 24.67
CA SER A 157 2.72 -11.79 24.13
C SER A 157 3.40 -12.78 25.07
N ILE A 158 4.17 -13.71 24.50
CA ILE A 158 4.89 -14.75 25.25
C ILE A 158 6.37 -14.46 25.18
N SER A 159 6.98 -14.15 26.32
CA SER A 159 8.43 -13.94 26.44
C SER A 159 9.11 -15.26 26.80
N LEU A 160 10.00 -15.74 25.94
CA LEU A 160 10.76 -16.97 26.10
C LEU A 160 12.23 -16.63 26.35
N ARG A 161 12.82 -17.24 27.34
CA ARG A 161 14.24 -17.03 27.68
C ARG A 161 14.92 -18.36 27.94
N LYS A 162 16.12 -18.55 27.42
CA LYS A 162 16.95 -19.69 27.70
C LYS A 162 17.22 -19.78 29.22
N GLY A 163 17.10 -20.99 29.82
CA GLY A 163 17.31 -21.26 31.25
C GLY A 163 16.11 -20.86 32.13
N ALA A 164 14.98 -20.42 31.55
CA ALA A 164 13.78 -20.11 32.33
C ALA A 164 12.95 -21.38 32.56
N VAL A 165 12.39 -21.52 33.75
CA VAL A 165 11.36 -22.53 34.03
C VAL A 165 10.04 -22.05 33.46
N PHE A 166 9.59 -22.73 32.42
CA PHE A 166 8.35 -22.41 31.70
C PHE A 166 7.80 -23.72 31.10
N PRO A 167 6.84 -24.41 31.79
CA PRO A 167 6.39 -25.73 31.39
C PRO A 167 5.89 -25.75 29.90
N ARG A 168 6.27 -26.81 29.18
CA ARG A 168 5.91 -27.02 27.79
C ARG A 168 4.38 -26.96 27.56
N GLU A 169 3.61 -27.59 28.43
CA GLU A 169 2.14 -27.62 28.35
C GLU A 169 1.52 -26.21 28.53
N GLU A 170 2.15 -25.37 29.37
CA GLU A 170 1.75 -23.98 29.54
C GLU A 170 2.04 -23.17 28.27
N LEU A 171 3.21 -23.37 27.63
CA LEU A 171 3.52 -22.75 26.36
C LEU A 171 2.49 -23.11 25.30
N ILE A 172 2.17 -24.39 25.14
CA ILE A 172 1.18 -24.89 24.18
C ILE A 172 -0.19 -24.24 24.43
N LYS A 173 -0.64 -24.21 25.68
CA LYS A 173 -1.90 -23.56 26.05
C LYS A 173 -1.89 -22.08 25.70
N ARG A 174 -0.84 -21.36 26.05
CA ARG A 174 -0.71 -19.91 25.74
C ARG A 174 -0.65 -19.64 24.25
N LEU A 175 0.00 -20.51 23.45
CA LEU A 175 0.01 -20.38 21.99
C LEU A 175 -1.41 -20.48 21.41
N VAL A 176 -2.24 -21.42 21.90
CA VAL A 176 -3.64 -21.53 21.49
C VAL A 176 -4.43 -20.29 21.95
N ASP A 177 -4.22 -19.79 23.15
CA ASP A 177 -4.91 -18.60 23.67
C ASP A 177 -4.59 -17.34 22.85
N ILE A 178 -3.39 -17.23 22.26
CA ILE A 178 -2.99 -16.16 21.33
C ILE A 178 -3.27 -16.48 19.87
N GLN A 179 -4.14 -17.46 19.60
CA GLN A 179 -4.70 -17.83 18.30
C GLN A 179 -3.70 -18.48 17.31
N TYR A 180 -2.59 -19.09 17.83
CA TYR A 180 -1.78 -20.00 17.02
C TYR A 180 -2.47 -21.35 16.88
N GLN A 181 -2.34 -21.96 15.72
CA GLN A 181 -2.89 -23.27 15.42
C GLN A 181 -1.79 -24.35 15.49
N ARG A 182 -2.14 -25.50 16.06
CA ARG A 182 -1.24 -26.64 16.02
C ARG A 182 -1.40 -27.40 14.71
N ASN A 183 -0.31 -27.52 13.95
CA ASN A 183 -0.26 -28.39 12.78
C ASN A 183 1.16 -28.99 12.67
N ASP A 184 1.26 -30.31 12.85
CA ASP A 184 2.54 -30.99 12.85
C ASP A 184 3.03 -31.34 11.42
N TYR A 185 2.20 -31.12 10.39
CA TYR A 185 2.47 -31.45 8.98
C TYR A 185 2.76 -30.21 8.15
N GLU A 186 1.87 -29.25 8.13
CA GLU A 186 2.02 -27.98 7.44
C GLU A 186 2.54 -26.93 8.40
N PHE A 187 3.72 -26.38 8.13
CA PHE A 187 4.37 -25.43 9.02
C PHE A 187 4.51 -24.07 8.30
N SER A 188 3.58 -23.19 8.63
CA SER A 188 3.47 -21.85 8.09
C SER A 188 3.20 -20.83 9.19
N ARG A 189 3.10 -19.56 8.86
CA ARG A 189 2.88 -18.47 9.84
C ARG A 189 1.61 -18.70 10.68
N GLY A 190 1.68 -18.39 11.96
CA GLY A 190 0.59 -18.62 12.90
C GLY A 190 0.41 -20.08 13.30
N ILE A 191 1.32 -20.95 12.89
CA ILE A 191 1.31 -22.37 13.23
C ILE A 191 2.45 -22.70 14.19
N PHE A 192 2.17 -23.60 15.12
CA PHE A 192 3.20 -24.26 15.91
C PHE A 192 3.09 -25.78 15.78
N ARG A 193 4.21 -26.46 15.95
CA ARG A 193 4.28 -27.93 15.97
C ARG A 193 5.06 -28.44 17.18
N VAL A 194 4.74 -29.64 17.61
CA VAL A 194 5.35 -30.25 18.81
C VAL A 194 5.91 -31.62 18.44
N ARG A 195 7.19 -31.84 18.67
CA ARG A 195 7.89 -33.11 18.43
C ARG A 195 8.75 -33.47 19.62
N GLY A 196 8.24 -34.38 20.49
CA GLY A 196 8.89 -34.73 21.73
C GLY A 196 9.03 -33.48 22.65
N ASP A 197 10.22 -33.16 23.04
CA ASP A 197 10.54 -32.04 23.93
C ASP A 197 10.83 -30.72 23.15
N ILE A 198 10.51 -30.71 21.86
CA ILE A 198 10.73 -29.55 20.99
C ILE A 198 9.39 -28.94 20.60
N VAL A 199 9.26 -27.61 20.77
CA VAL A 199 8.16 -26.79 20.26
C VAL A 199 8.74 -25.83 19.23
N GLU A 200 8.23 -25.90 18.02
CA GLU A 200 8.58 -24.95 16.95
C GLU A 200 7.40 -24.06 16.66
N ILE A 201 7.62 -22.76 16.60
CA ILE A 201 6.60 -21.72 16.44
C ILE A 201 6.96 -20.87 15.23
N PHE A 202 6.04 -20.70 14.28
CA PHE A 202 6.26 -19.78 13.16
C PHE A 202 5.54 -18.45 13.44
N PRO A 203 6.25 -17.39 13.87
CA PRO A 203 5.63 -16.11 14.21
C PRO A 203 4.92 -15.45 13.04
N MET A 204 3.85 -14.68 13.31
CA MET A 204 3.08 -13.98 12.27
C MET A 204 3.87 -12.91 11.54
N ASN A 205 4.82 -12.27 12.21
CA ASN A 205 5.68 -11.23 11.65
C ASN A 205 6.92 -11.78 10.92
N ALA A 206 7.21 -13.10 11.07
CA ALA A 206 8.41 -13.69 10.51
C ALA A 206 8.26 -13.96 9.00
N TYR A 207 9.35 -13.80 8.25
CA TYR A 207 9.42 -14.13 6.82
C TYR A 207 9.73 -15.61 6.60
N ASP A 208 10.86 -16.08 7.13
CA ASP A 208 11.40 -17.42 6.94
C ASP A 208 11.97 -18.06 8.20
N ARG A 209 11.82 -17.41 9.36
CA ARG A 209 12.39 -17.86 10.63
C ARG A 209 11.32 -18.30 11.60
N ALA A 210 11.44 -19.53 12.07
CA ALA A 210 10.64 -20.08 13.15
C ALA A 210 11.45 -20.03 14.45
N VAL A 211 10.77 -19.95 15.58
CA VAL A 211 11.37 -20.05 16.93
C VAL A 211 11.28 -21.50 17.37
N ARG A 212 12.42 -22.12 17.65
CA ARG A 212 12.52 -23.47 18.22
C ARG A 212 12.87 -23.37 19.70
N VAL A 213 12.06 -24.01 20.52
CA VAL A 213 12.21 -24.12 21.97
C VAL A 213 12.46 -25.58 22.29
N GLU A 214 13.59 -25.90 22.87
CA GLU A 214 13.97 -27.24 23.31
C GLU A 214 13.92 -27.31 24.84
N TYR A 215 13.24 -28.30 25.37
CA TYR A 215 12.97 -28.47 26.79
C TYR A 215 13.80 -29.57 27.38
N PHE A 216 14.28 -29.33 28.61
CA PHE A 216 14.70 -30.37 29.53
C PHE A 216 13.79 -30.29 30.78
N ASP A 217 12.86 -31.25 30.91
CA ASP A 217 11.77 -31.19 31.87
C ASP A 217 10.92 -29.93 31.68
N ASP A 218 10.79 -29.05 32.65
CA ASP A 218 10.05 -27.80 32.61
C ASP A 218 10.94 -26.58 32.31
N GLU A 219 12.25 -26.77 32.07
CA GLU A 219 13.19 -25.69 31.77
C GLU A 219 13.45 -25.57 30.27
N ILE A 220 13.53 -24.34 29.75
CA ILE A 220 13.98 -24.07 28.38
C ILE A 220 15.48 -24.24 28.29
N GLU A 221 15.95 -25.42 27.86
CA GLU A 221 17.35 -25.73 27.69
C GLU A 221 18.02 -24.96 26.56
N SER A 222 17.31 -24.86 25.41
CA SER A 222 17.82 -24.22 24.23
C SER A 222 16.72 -23.39 23.55
N LEU A 223 17.11 -22.22 23.03
CA LEU A 223 16.26 -21.35 22.27
C LEU A 223 16.99 -20.93 20.97
N SER A 224 16.38 -21.13 19.82
CA SER A 224 17.00 -20.80 18.54
C SER A 224 15.97 -20.28 17.53
N GLU A 225 16.40 -19.38 16.66
CA GLU A 225 15.71 -19.08 15.42
C GLU A 225 16.16 -20.09 14.36
N VAL A 226 15.21 -20.73 13.71
CA VAL A 226 15.45 -21.74 12.70
C VAL A 226 14.91 -21.26 11.38
N ASN A 227 15.74 -21.22 10.34
CA ASN A 227 15.24 -20.93 9.02
C ASN A 227 14.28 -22.05 8.58
N ALA A 228 13.03 -21.71 8.26
CA ALA A 228 11.96 -22.67 7.98
C ALA A 228 12.22 -23.50 6.72
N VAL A 229 13.05 -23.01 5.79
CA VAL A 229 13.39 -23.67 4.52
C VAL A 229 14.64 -24.52 4.68
N THR A 230 15.73 -23.96 5.24
CA THR A 230 17.02 -24.65 5.33
C THR A 230 17.18 -25.48 6.61
N GLY A 231 16.36 -25.22 7.64
CA GLY A 231 16.47 -25.85 8.94
C GLY A 231 17.68 -25.42 9.77
N ILE A 232 18.47 -24.44 9.31
CA ILE A 232 19.69 -23.99 10.00
C ILE A 232 19.30 -23.19 11.24
N PRO A 233 19.74 -23.59 12.46
CA PRO A 233 19.43 -22.87 13.68
C PRO A 233 20.45 -21.77 13.97
N ALA A 234 19.98 -20.65 14.49
CA ALA A 234 20.77 -19.59 15.08
C ALA A 234 20.38 -19.46 16.57
N ALA A 235 21.28 -19.71 17.48
CA ALA A 235 20.99 -19.65 18.92
C ALA A 235 20.66 -18.22 19.35
N VAL A 236 19.58 -18.06 20.14
CA VAL A 236 19.17 -16.79 20.72
C VAL A 236 18.98 -16.94 22.23
N ALA A 237 19.18 -15.86 22.98
CA ALA A 237 18.98 -15.88 24.43
C ALA A 237 17.53 -15.61 24.85
N HIS A 238 16.78 -14.92 23.97
CA HIS A 238 15.43 -14.45 24.23
C HIS A 238 14.65 -14.36 22.92
N ALA A 239 13.36 -14.70 22.96
CA ALA A 239 12.41 -14.49 21.87
C ALA A 239 11.06 -14.04 22.43
N VAL A 240 10.33 -13.21 21.68
CA VAL A 240 8.97 -12.79 22.01
C VAL A 240 8.04 -13.29 20.92
N ILE A 241 6.97 -13.99 21.32
CA ILE A 241 5.92 -14.45 20.40
C ILE A 241 4.71 -13.54 20.61
N PHE A 242 4.38 -12.76 19.58
CA PHE A 242 3.22 -11.90 19.56
C PHE A 242 1.96 -12.67 19.11
N PRO A 243 0.74 -12.21 19.49
CA PRO A 243 -0.50 -12.84 19.05
C PRO A 243 -0.62 -12.98 17.54
N ALA A 244 -1.28 -14.07 17.10
CA ALA A 244 -1.53 -14.33 15.68
C ALA A 244 -2.58 -13.38 15.05
N THR A 245 -3.25 -12.58 15.86
CA THR A 245 -4.20 -11.55 15.41
C THR A 245 -4.08 -10.31 16.29
N HIS A 246 -4.30 -9.14 15.72
CA HIS A 246 -4.35 -7.88 16.48
C HIS A 246 -5.57 -7.81 17.44
N TYR A 247 -6.59 -8.65 17.24
CA TYR A 247 -7.81 -8.74 18.06
C TYR A 247 -7.78 -9.89 19.07
N ALA A 248 -6.60 -10.39 19.46
CA ALA A 248 -6.50 -11.44 20.47
C ALA A 248 -7.13 -10.97 21.79
N THR A 249 -8.00 -11.80 22.37
CA THR A 249 -8.73 -11.50 23.60
C THR A 249 -8.79 -12.75 24.47
N GLY A 250 -8.50 -12.61 25.77
CA GLY A 250 -8.55 -13.72 26.72
C GLY A 250 -9.98 -14.24 26.93
N LYS A 251 -10.12 -15.55 27.22
CA LYS A 251 -11.40 -16.23 27.39
C LYS A 251 -12.34 -15.57 28.39
N GLU A 252 -11.83 -15.08 29.52
CA GLU A 252 -12.62 -14.38 30.55
C GLU A 252 -13.29 -13.13 30.02
N LYS A 253 -12.61 -12.38 29.12
CA LYS A 253 -13.19 -11.19 28.47
C LYS A 253 -14.24 -11.55 27.42
N ILE A 254 -14.11 -12.71 26.77
CA ILE A 254 -15.09 -13.19 25.79
C ILE A 254 -16.42 -13.45 26.51
N GLU A 255 -16.44 -14.16 27.63
CA GLU A 255 -17.67 -14.43 28.38
C GLU A 255 -18.34 -13.14 28.87
N SER A 256 -17.57 -12.22 29.46
CA SER A 256 -18.12 -10.91 29.86
C SER A 256 -18.65 -10.10 28.70
N ALA A 257 -17.99 -10.17 27.53
CA ALA A 257 -18.44 -9.50 26.30
C ALA A 257 -19.76 -10.11 25.79
N LEU A 258 -19.90 -11.45 25.83
CA LEU A 258 -21.11 -12.14 25.39
C LEU A 258 -22.33 -11.75 26.22
N GLU A 259 -22.17 -11.62 27.56
CA GLU A 259 -23.26 -11.13 28.42
C GLU A 259 -23.73 -9.72 28.03
N GLN A 260 -22.80 -8.82 27.75
CA GLN A 260 -23.12 -7.44 27.34
C GLN A 260 -23.74 -7.40 25.93
N ILE A 261 -23.24 -8.22 24.99
CA ILE A 261 -23.80 -8.35 23.63
C ILE A 261 -25.25 -8.83 23.70
N GLU A 262 -25.51 -9.84 24.53
CA GLU A 262 -26.87 -10.39 24.71
C GLU A 262 -27.82 -9.32 25.26
N GLN A 263 -27.37 -8.54 26.24
CA GLN A 263 -28.20 -7.49 26.82
C GLN A 263 -28.49 -6.37 25.80
N ASP A 264 -27.48 -5.89 25.07
CA ASP A 264 -27.66 -4.86 24.05
C ASP A 264 -28.51 -5.36 22.87
N MET A 265 -28.38 -6.62 22.50
CA MET A 265 -29.27 -7.28 21.51
C MET A 265 -30.72 -7.25 21.98
N LYS A 266 -31.01 -7.73 23.21
CA LYS A 266 -32.38 -7.74 23.75
C LYS A 266 -32.97 -6.33 23.76
N ASN A 267 -32.22 -5.34 24.25
CA ASN A 267 -32.67 -3.96 24.27
C ASN A 267 -33.03 -3.48 22.86
N ARG A 268 -32.18 -3.76 21.86
CA ARG A 268 -32.41 -3.32 20.48
C ARG A 268 -33.59 -4.07 19.83
N VAL A 269 -33.77 -5.36 20.11
CA VAL A 269 -34.89 -6.16 19.64
C VAL A 269 -36.20 -5.58 20.17
N ASP A 270 -36.25 -5.20 21.45
CA ASP A 270 -37.47 -4.61 22.06
C ASP A 270 -37.76 -3.21 21.46
N GLU A 271 -36.74 -2.40 21.20
CA GLU A 271 -36.92 -1.13 20.48
C GLU A 271 -37.50 -1.32 19.07
N LEU A 272 -36.97 -2.29 18.30
CA LEU A 272 -37.49 -2.60 16.97
C LEU A 272 -38.94 -3.12 17.00
N LYS A 273 -39.26 -3.99 17.96
CA LYS A 273 -40.65 -4.46 18.17
C LYS A 273 -41.58 -3.30 18.51
N ALA A 274 -41.16 -2.38 19.37
CA ALA A 274 -41.93 -1.19 19.72
C ALA A 274 -42.18 -0.25 18.51
N GLN A 275 -41.25 -0.24 17.54
CA GLN A 275 -41.38 0.45 16.26
C GLN A 275 -42.19 -0.35 15.20
N SER A 276 -42.73 -1.50 15.53
CA SER A 276 -43.41 -2.43 14.61
C SER A 276 -42.50 -3.00 13.50
N LYS A 277 -41.20 -2.99 13.69
CA LYS A 277 -40.19 -3.57 12.80
C LYS A 277 -39.90 -5.03 13.19
N LEU A 278 -40.90 -5.91 12.97
CA LEU A 278 -40.84 -7.29 13.47
C LEU A 278 -39.85 -8.18 12.72
N VAL A 279 -39.67 -7.93 11.40
CA VAL A 279 -38.72 -8.69 10.56
C VAL A 279 -37.30 -8.33 10.94
N GLU A 280 -37.01 -7.04 11.12
CA GLU A 280 -35.72 -6.54 11.54
C GLU A 280 -35.35 -7.04 12.94
N ALA A 281 -36.33 -7.07 13.86
CA ALA A 281 -36.12 -7.59 15.20
C ALA A 281 -35.76 -9.09 15.19
N GLN A 282 -36.48 -9.90 14.43
CA GLN A 282 -36.21 -11.33 14.30
C GLN A 282 -34.83 -11.59 13.65
N ARG A 283 -34.51 -10.86 12.58
CA ARG A 283 -33.25 -10.97 11.88
C ARG A 283 -32.06 -10.66 12.81
N LEU A 284 -32.16 -9.57 13.57
CA LEU A 284 -31.15 -9.16 14.52
C LEU A 284 -30.91 -10.22 15.60
N GLU A 285 -32.01 -10.72 16.19
CA GLU A 285 -31.93 -11.73 17.24
C GLU A 285 -31.27 -13.01 16.74
N GLN A 286 -31.71 -13.56 15.61
CA GLN A 286 -31.16 -14.78 15.03
C GLN A 286 -29.66 -14.63 14.69
N ARG A 287 -29.30 -13.52 14.04
CA ARG A 287 -27.93 -13.28 13.64
C ARG A 287 -26.99 -13.12 14.84
N THR A 288 -27.40 -12.33 15.82
CA THR A 288 -26.55 -12.07 16.98
C THR A 288 -26.38 -13.32 17.84
N LEU A 289 -27.47 -14.12 18.04
CA LEU A 289 -27.36 -15.40 18.76
C LEU A 289 -26.39 -16.37 18.06
N TYR A 290 -26.47 -16.48 16.74
CA TYR A 290 -25.52 -17.29 15.96
C TYR A 290 -24.08 -16.80 16.11
N ASP A 291 -23.84 -15.48 15.98
CA ASP A 291 -22.50 -14.90 16.17
C ASP A 291 -21.96 -15.17 17.57
N MET A 292 -22.82 -15.11 18.62
CA MET A 292 -22.45 -15.41 20.00
C MET A 292 -22.10 -16.89 20.21
N GLU A 293 -22.86 -17.82 19.60
CA GLU A 293 -22.55 -19.24 19.65
C GLU A 293 -21.20 -19.54 19.02
N MET A 294 -20.93 -18.99 17.86
CA MET A 294 -19.64 -19.13 17.18
C MET A 294 -18.46 -18.57 18.03
N MET A 295 -18.65 -17.40 18.65
CA MET A 295 -17.64 -16.83 19.55
C MET A 295 -17.39 -17.69 20.78
N ARG A 296 -18.42 -18.37 21.33
CA ARG A 296 -18.28 -19.24 22.48
C ARG A 296 -17.56 -20.55 22.14
N GLU A 297 -17.90 -21.17 21.00
CA GLU A 297 -17.37 -22.48 20.63
C GLU A 297 -15.94 -22.40 20.04
N ILE A 298 -15.69 -21.45 19.15
CA ILE A 298 -14.42 -21.34 18.43
C ILE A 298 -13.65 -20.05 18.69
N GLY A 299 -14.19 -19.15 19.54
CA GLY A 299 -13.53 -17.88 19.86
C GLY A 299 -13.59 -16.83 18.77
N TYR A 300 -14.35 -17.06 17.67
CA TYR A 300 -14.43 -16.19 16.51
C TYR A 300 -15.79 -16.28 15.80
N CYS A 301 -16.23 -15.18 15.18
CA CYS A 301 -17.35 -15.16 14.23
C CYS A 301 -17.08 -14.26 13.04
N SER A 302 -17.80 -14.46 11.93
CA SER A 302 -17.73 -13.57 10.77
C SER A 302 -18.24 -12.18 11.13
N GLY A 303 -17.36 -11.16 11.01
CA GLY A 303 -17.67 -9.80 11.40
C GLY A 303 -17.49 -9.53 12.90
N ILE A 304 -16.63 -10.28 13.59
CA ILE A 304 -16.30 -10.10 15.02
C ILE A 304 -15.89 -8.66 15.35
N GLU A 305 -15.32 -7.95 14.38
CA GLU A 305 -14.96 -6.56 14.53
C GLU A 305 -16.14 -5.63 14.88
N ASN A 306 -17.39 -6.00 14.55
CA ASN A 306 -18.58 -5.23 14.94
C ASN A 306 -18.88 -5.31 16.45
N TYR A 307 -18.23 -6.24 17.15
CA TYR A 307 -18.32 -6.44 18.59
C TYR A 307 -17.05 -5.95 19.32
N SER A 308 -16.07 -5.35 18.63
CA SER A 308 -14.77 -4.95 19.19
C SER A 308 -14.86 -4.09 20.46
N ARG A 309 -15.88 -3.23 20.54
CA ARG A 309 -16.13 -2.39 21.71
C ARG A 309 -16.20 -3.18 23.03
N TYR A 310 -16.85 -4.35 23.02
CA TYR A 310 -17.01 -5.16 24.22
C TYR A 310 -15.71 -5.83 24.64
N PHE A 311 -14.90 -6.25 23.68
CA PHE A 311 -13.59 -6.86 23.92
C PHE A 311 -12.54 -5.84 24.42
N ASP A 312 -12.63 -4.61 23.92
CA ASP A 312 -11.73 -3.51 24.30
C ASP A 312 -12.18 -2.82 25.61
N GLY A 313 -13.37 -3.10 26.12
CA GLY A 313 -13.95 -2.44 27.30
C GLY A 313 -14.31 -0.97 27.08
N ARG A 314 -14.48 -0.54 25.82
CA ARG A 314 -14.82 0.82 25.43
C ARG A 314 -16.30 1.14 25.68
N LYS A 315 -16.60 2.37 26.04
CA LYS A 315 -17.96 2.88 26.13
C LYS A 315 -18.52 3.17 24.73
N PRO A 316 -19.85 3.17 24.54
CA PRO A 316 -20.49 3.58 23.29
C PRO A 316 -19.97 4.94 22.82
N GLY A 317 -19.61 5.03 21.51
CA GLY A 317 -19.11 6.26 20.89
C GLY A 317 -17.63 6.58 21.11
N GLN A 318 -16.94 5.86 21.99
CA GLN A 318 -15.50 6.03 22.14
C GLN A 318 -14.74 5.59 20.88
N PRO A 319 -13.65 6.32 20.51
CA PRO A 319 -12.84 5.96 19.35
C PRO A 319 -12.18 4.59 19.53
N PRO A 320 -12.02 3.82 18.46
CA PRO A 320 -11.27 2.56 18.51
C PRO A 320 -9.77 2.82 18.69
N PHE A 321 -9.05 1.79 19.17
CA PHE A 321 -7.61 1.75 19.06
C PHE A 321 -7.19 1.60 17.61
N THR A 322 -6.12 2.27 17.23
CA THR A 322 -5.59 2.34 15.86
C THR A 322 -4.08 2.19 15.87
N LEU A 323 -3.43 2.21 14.70
CA LEU A 323 -1.97 2.23 14.65
C LEU A 323 -1.35 3.40 15.41
N LEU A 324 -2.04 4.55 15.46
CA LEU A 324 -1.56 5.73 16.20
C LEU A 324 -1.40 5.45 17.69
N ASP A 325 -2.24 4.58 18.25
CA ASP A 325 -2.16 4.21 19.66
C ASP A 325 -0.96 3.29 19.94
N PHE A 326 -0.51 2.49 18.95
CA PHE A 326 0.74 1.71 19.00
C PHE A 326 1.99 2.58 18.88
N MET A 327 1.91 3.74 18.20
CA MET A 327 3.03 4.69 18.12
C MET A 327 3.35 5.37 19.46
N GLY A 328 2.44 5.32 20.41
CA GLY A 328 2.60 5.93 21.73
C GLY A 328 2.39 7.45 21.72
N ASN A 329 3.05 8.16 22.64
CA ASN A 329 2.73 9.57 22.90
C ASN A 329 3.72 10.57 22.27
N ASP A 330 4.87 10.15 21.79
CA ASP A 330 5.91 11.05 21.26
C ASP A 330 6.46 10.50 19.94
N PHE A 331 5.78 10.83 18.86
CA PHE A 331 6.17 10.48 17.50
C PHE A 331 5.94 11.65 16.55
N LEU A 332 6.66 11.66 15.44
CA LEU A 332 6.48 12.59 14.33
C LEU A 332 5.50 11.99 13.32
N THR A 333 4.54 12.79 12.87
CA THR A 333 3.67 12.42 11.74
C THR A 333 4.06 13.23 10.51
N ILE A 334 4.26 12.54 9.39
CA ILE A 334 4.47 13.16 8.08
C ILE A 334 3.32 12.71 7.18
N ILE A 335 2.62 13.64 6.56
CA ILE A 335 1.56 13.33 5.57
C ILE A 335 2.06 13.73 4.20
N ASP A 336 2.34 12.74 3.37
CA ASP A 336 2.71 12.99 1.98
C ASP A 336 1.49 13.22 1.10
N GLU A 337 1.64 14.08 0.08
CA GLU A 337 0.55 14.60 -0.76
C GLU A 337 -0.66 15.00 0.10
N SER A 338 -0.40 15.83 1.12
CA SER A 338 -1.33 16.17 2.19
C SER A 338 -2.65 16.77 1.68
N HIS A 339 -2.60 17.52 0.58
CA HIS A 339 -3.77 18.11 -0.08
C HIS A 339 -4.80 17.06 -0.58
N VAL A 340 -4.41 15.79 -0.72
CA VAL A 340 -5.29 14.65 -1.04
C VAL A 340 -5.53 13.79 0.19
N THR A 341 -4.47 13.50 0.95
CA THR A 341 -4.50 12.58 2.09
C THR A 341 -5.41 13.09 3.21
N ILE A 342 -5.35 14.38 3.54
CA ILE A 342 -6.18 14.98 4.61
C ILE A 342 -7.67 14.96 4.28
N PRO A 343 -8.13 15.38 3.08
CA PRO A 343 -9.53 15.21 2.69
C PRO A 343 -10.01 13.75 2.72
N GLN A 344 -9.16 12.80 2.35
CA GLN A 344 -9.47 11.38 2.42
C GLN A 344 -9.68 10.91 3.88
N ILE A 345 -8.79 11.29 4.81
CA ILE A 345 -8.95 10.99 6.24
C ILE A 345 -10.29 11.55 6.76
N ARG A 346 -10.66 12.78 6.37
CA ARG A 346 -11.94 13.40 6.76
C ARG A 346 -13.17 12.66 6.24
N ALA A 347 -13.10 12.11 5.03
CA ALA A 347 -14.23 11.46 4.37
C ALA A 347 -14.52 10.06 4.92
N MET A 348 -13.52 9.34 5.42
CA MET A 348 -13.60 7.92 5.81
C MET A 348 -14.70 7.65 6.84
N TYR A 349 -14.77 8.45 7.90
CA TYR A 349 -15.77 8.26 8.97
C TYR A 349 -17.20 8.37 8.45
N ARG A 350 -17.49 9.38 7.62
CA ARG A 350 -18.86 9.62 7.14
C ARG A 350 -19.35 8.50 6.20
N GLY A 351 -18.47 8.00 5.36
CA GLY A 351 -18.78 6.89 4.47
C GLY A 351 -19.08 5.60 5.23
N ASP A 352 -18.28 5.28 6.24
CA ASP A 352 -18.52 4.11 7.10
C ASP A 352 -19.82 4.23 7.92
N LEU A 353 -20.08 5.41 8.49
CA LEU A 353 -21.28 5.68 9.26
C LEU A 353 -22.54 5.50 8.41
N ALA A 354 -22.61 6.07 7.19
CA ALA A 354 -23.76 5.96 6.31
C ALA A 354 -24.08 4.49 6.00
N ARG A 355 -23.09 3.69 5.65
CA ARG A 355 -23.23 2.25 5.37
C ARG A 355 -23.74 1.48 6.59
N LYS A 356 -23.20 1.73 7.78
CA LYS A 356 -23.58 1.04 9.01
C LYS A 356 -24.96 1.45 9.52
N THR A 357 -25.40 2.68 9.25
CA THR A 357 -26.75 3.12 9.59
C THR A 357 -27.79 2.19 8.95
N GLU A 358 -27.66 1.89 7.67
CA GLU A 358 -28.56 0.95 6.98
C GLU A 358 -28.52 -0.45 7.62
N LEU A 359 -27.33 -0.96 7.96
CA LEU A 359 -27.19 -2.28 8.60
C LEU A 359 -27.86 -2.36 9.99
N VAL A 360 -27.75 -1.29 10.78
CA VAL A 360 -28.34 -1.25 12.13
C VAL A 360 -29.84 -0.99 12.09
N ASP A 361 -30.32 -0.11 11.21
CA ASP A 361 -31.73 0.27 11.11
C ASP A 361 -32.62 -0.86 10.54
N TYR A 362 -32.00 -1.72 9.71
CA TYR A 362 -32.67 -2.88 9.12
C TYR A 362 -32.34 -4.21 9.81
N GLY A 363 -31.77 -4.17 11.02
CA GLY A 363 -31.57 -5.34 11.88
C GLY A 363 -30.52 -6.34 11.45
N PHE A 364 -29.53 -5.94 10.67
CA PHE A 364 -28.37 -6.77 10.30
C PHE A 364 -27.26 -6.74 11.35
N ARG A 365 -27.13 -5.64 12.10
CA ARG A 365 -26.14 -5.49 13.16
C ARG A 365 -26.71 -4.74 14.37
N ILE A 366 -26.19 -5.04 15.57
CA ILE A 366 -26.47 -4.27 16.77
C ILE A 366 -25.75 -2.92 16.74
N PRO A 367 -26.17 -1.91 17.53
CA PRO A 367 -25.59 -0.57 17.51
C PRO A 367 -24.07 -0.50 17.79
N SER A 368 -23.47 -1.52 18.42
CA SER A 368 -22.03 -1.58 18.63
C SER A 368 -21.21 -1.56 17.33
N ALA A 369 -21.82 -1.95 16.21
CA ALA A 369 -21.19 -1.85 14.90
C ALA A 369 -20.72 -0.43 14.56
N PHE A 370 -21.38 0.61 15.08
CA PHE A 370 -20.96 2.01 14.93
C PHE A 370 -19.61 2.31 15.59
N ASP A 371 -19.19 1.54 16.59
CA ASP A 371 -17.97 1.76 17.34
C ASP A 371 -16.72 1.08 16.74
N ASN A 372 -16.94 0.18 15.75
CA ASN A 372 -15.88 -0.31 14.88
C ASN A 372 -15.77 0.58 13.64
N ARG A 373 -15.07 1.67 13.72
CA ARG A 373 -15.06 2.73 12.73
C ARG A 373 -13.66 3.32 12.55
N PRO A 374 -13.37 4.01 11.44
CA PRO A 374 -12.20 4.87 11.39
C PRO A 374 -12.33 6.03 12.40
N LEU A 375 -11.22 6.61 12.78
CA LEU A 375 -11.21 7.82 13.59
C LEU A 375 -11.98 8.95 12.89
N LYS A 376 -12.68 9.75 13.68
CA LYS A 376 -13.12 11.07 13.23
C LYS A 376 -11.88 11.95 13.02
N PHE A 377 -12.00 12.98 12.19
CA PHE A 377 -10.86 13.84 11.90
C PHE A 377 -10.33 14.55 13.15
N GLU A 378 -11.21 14.99 14.03
CA GLU A 378 -10.87 15.63 15.31
C GLU A 378 -10.12 14.63 16.23
N GLU A 379 -10.56 13.37 16.29
CA GLU A 379 -9.90 12.32 17.06
C GLU A 379 -8.51 11.97 16.50
N PHE A 380 -8.34 12.08 15.20
CA PHE A 380 -7.05 11.96 14.53
C PHE A 380 -6.12 13.14 14.90
N GLU A 381 -6.62 14.38 14.83
CA GLU A 381 -5.85 15.58 15.21
C GLU A 381 -5.43 15.61 16.68
N GLU A 382 -6.23 15.02 17.58
CA GLU A 382 -5.92 14.91 19.01
C GLU A 382 -4.76 13.94 19.30
N ARG A 383 -4.67 12.85 18.53
CA ARG A 383 -3.60 11.85 18.69
C ARG A 383 -2.26 12.29 18.11
N ILE A 384 -2.27 13.25 17.18
CA ILE A 384 -1.07 13.76 16.54
C ILE A 384 -0.60 15.03 17.24
N LYS A 385 0.59 15.00 17.83
CA LYS A 385 1.19 16.16 18.47
C LYS A 385 1.97 17.04 17.51
N GLN A 386 2.65 16.42 16.55
CA GLN A 386 3.51 17.09 15.58
C GLN A 386 3.25 16.55 14.20
N LEU A 387 2.92 17.43 13.29
CA LEU A 387 2.54 17.12 11.92
C LEU A 387 3.36 17.93 10.92
N VAL A 388 3.98 17.25 9.97
CA VAL A 388 4.57 17.85 8.78
C VAL A 388 3.75 17.43 7.55
N CYS A 389 3.10 18.40 6.93
CA CYS A 389 2.37 18.23 5.68
C CYS A 389 3.32 18.43 4.51
N VAL A 390 3.42 17.45 3.63
CA VAL A 390 4.29 17.51 2.44
C VAL A 390 3.44 17.57 1.19
N SER A 391 3.61 18.61 0.38
CA SER A 391 2.84 18.78 -0.85
C SER A 391 3.51 19.76 -1.82
N ALA A 392 3.30 19.56 -3.12
CA ALA A 392 3.63 20.56 -4.13
C ALA A 392 2.56 21.66 -4.26
N THR A 393 1.34 21.37 -3.76
CA THR A 393 0.15 22.22 -3.83
C THR A 393 -0.65 22.11 -2.53
N PRO A 394 -0.10 22.60 -1.38
CA PRO A 394 -0.81 22.55 -0.09
C PRO A 394 -2.19 23.25 -0.21
N ALA A 395 -3.19 22.70 0.48
CA ALA A 395 -4.53 23.27 0.49
C ALA A 395 -4.68 24.33 1.60
N GLU A 396 -5.81 25.03 1.62
CA GLU A 396 -6.09 26.10 2.57
C GLU A 396 -5.99 25.62 4.04
N TYR A 397 -6.39 24.38 4.31
CA TYR A 397 -6.31 23.80 5.65
C TYR A 397 -4.89 23.78 6.21
N GLU A 398 -3.93 23.33 5.39
CA GLU A 398 -2.52 23.24 5.78
C GLU A 398 -1.92 24.64 5.92
N LEU A 399 -2.16 25.51 4.94
CA LEU A 399 -1.59 26.85 4.89
C LEU A 399 -2.12 27.75 6.04
N ALA A 400 -3.42 27.67 6.37
CA ALA A 400 -4.02 28.47 7.42
C ALA A 400 -3.57 28.06 8.84
N ARG A 401 -3.08 26.83 9.02
CA ARG A 401 -2.68 26.27 10.32
C ARG A 401 -1.19 26.08 10.48
N ALA A 402 -0.41 26.27 9.42
CA ALA A 402 1.02 26.11 9.47
C ALA A 402 1.70 27.15 10.37
N ALA A 403 2.45 26.67 11.37
CA ALA A 403 3.36 27.51 12.12
C ALA A 403 4.54 27.96 11.25
N ASN A 404 5.01 27.06 10.37
CA ASN A 404 6.11 27.30 9.46
C ASN A 404 5.81 26.69 8.09
N ILE A 405 6.24 27.38 7.02
CA ILE A 405 6.19 26.90 5.63
C ILE A 405 7.61 26.89 5.11
N ALA A 406 8.14 25.69 4.84
CA ALA A 406 9.43 25.52 4.22
C ALA A 406 9.24 25.30 2.70
N GLU A 407 9.75 26.22 1.87
CA GLU A 407 9.72 26.08 0.41
C GLU A 407 10.92 25.28 -0.08
N GLN A 408 10.66 24.29 -0.96
CA GLN A 408 11.67 23.49 -1.64
C GLN A 408 11.39 23.45 -3.14
N ILE A 409 11.84 24.48 -3.84
CA ILE A 409 11.58 24.73 -5.27
C ILE A 409 12.76 24.30 -6.13
N ILE A 410 13.98 24.43 -5.63
CA ILE A 410 15.20 24.09 -6.37
C ILE A 410 15.34 22.57 -6.48
N ARG A 411 15.57 22.10 -7.73
CA ARG A 411 15.92 20.69 -7.98
C ARG A 411 17.42 20.51 -8.00
N PRO A 412 17.98 19.54 -7.29
CA PRO A 412 19.44 19.27 -7.33
C PRO A 412 19.98 18.99 -8.73
N THR A 413 19.13 18.53 -9.65
CA THR A 413 19.45 18.26 -11.06
C THR A 413 19.51 19.52 -11.92
N GLY A 414 19.14 20.69 -11.40
CA GLY A 414 19.04 21.94 -12.13
C GLY A 414 17.83 22.03 -13.08
N LEU A 415 16.97 21.02 -13.12
CA LEU A 415 15.78 21.02 -14.00
C LEU A 415 14.81 22.13 -13.62
N LEU A 416 14.37 22.86 -14.64
CA LEU A 416 13.40 23.95 -14.51
C LEU A 416 11.95 23.38 -14.57
N ASP A 417 10.98 24.14 -14.05
CA ASP A 417 9.59 23.88 -14.35
C ASP A 417 9.34 24.08 -15.86
N PRO A 418 8.42 23.33 -16.50
CA PRO A 418 8.25 23.36 -17.95
C PRO A 418 7.65 24.68 -18.44
N GLU A 419 7.91 25.03 -19.66
CA GLU A 419 7.21 26.15 -20.33
C GLU A 419 5.78 25.76 -20.65
N ILE A 420 4.86 26.73 -20.45
CA ILE A 420 3.43 26.55 -20.75
C ILE A 420 3.07 27.39 -21.97
N TYR A 421 2.54 26.71 -22.99
CA TYR A 421 2.02 27.36 -24.22
C TYR A 421 0.51 27.27 -24.24
N ILE A 422 -0.17 28.38 -24.54
CA ILE A 422 -1.61 28.41 -24.71
C ILE A 422 -1.88 28.42 -26.20
N ARG A 423 -2.75 27.51 -26.66
CA ARG A 423 -3.15 27.39 -28.06
C ARG A 423 -4.69 27.32 -28.18
N PRO A 424 -5.29 27.76 -29.30
CA PRO A 424 -6.74 27.77 -29.45
C PRO A 424 -7.33 26.36 -29.50
N VAL A 425 -8.57 26.22 -29.02
CA VAL A 425 -9.30 24.93 -29.04
C VAL A 425 -9.60 24.48 -30.45
N LYS A 426 -9.88 25.45 -31.35
CA LYS A 426 -10.14 25.15 -32.78
C LYS A 426 -8.89 24.56 -33.43
N GLY A 427 -8.98 23.32 -33.93
CA GLY A 427 -7.85 22.62 -34.54
C GLY A 427 -6.92 21.96 -33.55
N GLN A 428 -7.30 21.86 -32.25
CA GLN A 428 -6.46 21.27 -31.19
C GLN A 428 -5.99 19.85 -31.48
N ILE A 429 -6.79 19.04 -32.20
CA ILE A 429 -6.43 17.64 -32.47
C ILE A 429 -5.35 17.58 -33.57
N ASP A 430 -5.45 18.35 -34.65
CA ASP A 430 -4.42 18.36 -35.69
C ASP A 430 -3.09 18.92 -35.19
N ASP A 431 -3.16 19.96 -34.36
CA ASP A 431 -1.99 20.54 -33.70
C ASP A 431 -1.35 19.53 -32.72
N LEU A 432 -2.17 18.84 -31.90
CA LEU A 432 -1.73 17.78 -31.01
C LEU A 432 -1.00 16.66 -31.76
N ILE A 433 -1.55 16.19 -32.88
CA ILE A 433 -0.95 15.16 -33.73
C ILE A 433 0.44 15.60 -34.20
N SER A 434 0.56 16.87 -34.67
CA SER A 434 1.85 17.42 -35.07
C SER A 434 2.87 17.43 -33.95
N GLU A 435 2.49 17.86 -32.74
CA GLU A 435 3.37 17.92 -31.58
C GLU A 435 3.74 16.52 -31.04
N VAL A 436 2.80 15.57 -31.04
CA VAL A 436 3.05 14.16 -30.70
C VAL A 436 4.12 13.57 -31.60
N ASN A 437 3.99 13.75 -32.93
CA ASN A 437 4.97 13.24 -33.90
C ASN A 437 6.36 13.87 -33.70
N LYS A 438 6.45 15.17 -33.42
CA LYS A 438 7.70 15.85 -33.10
C LYS A 438 8.35 15.31 -31.83
N ASN A 439 7.54 15.04 -30.81
CA ASN A 439 7.98 14.54 -29.53
C ASN A 439 8.45 13.08 -29.65
N ALA A 440 7.68 12.23 -30.33
CA ALA A 440 8.02 10.84 -30.61
C ALA A 440 9.30 10.71 -31.43
N ALA A 441 9.53 11.60 -32.42
CA ALA A 441 10.78 11.64 -33.20
C ALA A 441 12.02 11.93 -32.34
N LYS A 442 11.88 12.58 -31.19
CA LYS A 442 12.94 12.80 -30.21
C LYS A 442 13.09 11.64 -29.20
N GLY A 443 12.24 10.62 -29.30
CA GLY A 443 12.21 9.49 -28.37
C GLY A 443 11.49 9.77 -27.06
N TYR A 444 10.76 10.89 -26.95
CA TYR A 444 9.99 11.26 -25.76
C TYR A 444 8.54 10.77 -25.83
N ARG A 445 7.90 10.71 -24.65
CA ARG A 445 6.50 10.31 -24.47
C ARG A 445 5.61 11.53 -24.28
N THR A 446 4.32 11.36 -24.65
CA THR A 446 3.32 12.42 -24.52
C THR A 446 2.19 11.97 -23.60
N LEU A 447 1.81 12.84 -22.67
CA LEU A 447 0.60 12.67 -21.86
C LEU A 447 -0.49 13.61 -22.36
N VAL A 448 -1.70 13.11 -22.57
CA VAL A 448 -2.86 13.90 -23.00
C VAL A 448 -3.97 13.78 -21.99
N THR A 449 -4.44 14.91 -21.44
CA THR A 449 -5.56 14.92 -20.49
C THR A 449 -6.83 15.43 -21.13
N THR A 450 -7.92 14.67 -20.97
CA THR A 450 -9.28 14.98 -21.43
C THR A 450 -10.24 15.20 -20.27
N LEU A 451 -11.46 15.64 -20.52
CA LEU A 451 -12.48 15.90 -19.49
C LEU A 451 -13.38 14.69 -19.21
N THR A 452 -13.55 13.78 -20.16
CA THR A 452 -14.46 12.64 -20.02
C THR A 452 -13.87 11.35 -20.56
N LYS A 453 -14.35 10.19 -20.06
CA LYS A 453 -13.98 8.86 -20.57
C LYS A 453 -14.22 8.76 -22.08
N ARG A 454 -15.40 9.18 -22.53
CA ARG A 454 -15.77 9.14 -23.94
C ARG A 454 -14.81 9.95 -24.83
N MET A 455 -14.37 11.13 -24.39
CA MET A 455 -13.37 11.90 -25.12
C MET A 455 -12.02 11.17 -25.17
N ALA A 456 -11.59 10.55 -24.07
CA ALA A 456 -10.35 9.79 -24.05
C ALA A 456 -10.39 8.60 -25.01
N GLU A 457 -11.48 7.83 -24.99
CA GLU A 457 -11.71 6.69 -25.87
C GLU A 457 -11.71 7.12 -27.35
N MET A 458 -12.54 8.10 -27.69
CA MET A 458 -12.63 8.62 -29.10
C MET A 458 -11.30 9.19 -29.60
N LEU A 459 -10.55 9.88 -28.74
CA LEU A 459 -9.24 10.41 -29.10
C LEU A 459 -8.24 9.27 -29.32
N THR A 460 -8.26 8.24 -28.46
CA THR A 460 -7.39 7.08 -28.59
C THR A 460 -7.67 6.33 -29.90
N GLU A 461 -8.94 6.04 -30.19
CA GLU A 461 -9.35 5.41 -31.46
C GLU A 461 -8.91 6.22 -32.68
N HIS A 462 -9.06 7.55 -32.61
CA HIS A 462 -8.63 8.42 -33.69
C HIS A 462 -7.11 8.40 -33.89
N LEU A 463 -6.33 8.55 -32.83
CA LEU A 463 -4.87 8.51 -32.90
C LEU A 463 -4.35 7.16 -33.38
N ASP A 464 -4.94 6.05 -32.93
CA ASP A 464 -4.61 4.69 -33.41
C ASP A 464 -4.93 4.52 -34.90
N SER A 465 -6.08 5.02 -35.36
CA SER A 465 -6.51 4.93 -36.78
C SER A 465 -5.54 5.60 -37.74
N ILE A 466 -4.77 6.58 -37.29
CA ILE A 466 -3.74 7.28 -38.08
C ILE A 466 -2.31 6.76 -37.82
N GLY A 467 -2.19 5.65 -37.10
CA GLY A 467 -0.92 4.94 -36.87
C GLY A 467 -0.06 5.49 -35.74
N ILE A 468 -0.60 6.27 -34.83
CA ILE A 468 0.10 6.71 -33.61
C ILE A 468 -0.06 5.62 -32.54
N ARG A 469 1.05 5.14 -31.97
CA ARG A 469 1.04 4.17 -30.88
C ARG A 469 0.51 4.83 -29.61
N VAL A 470 -0.71 4.51 -29.23
CA VAL A 470 -1.45 5.17 -28.15
C VAL A 470 -2.15 4.15 -27.26
N ARG A 471 -2.21 4.43 -25.96
CA ARG A 471 -3.10 3.76 -24.99
C ARG A 471 -3.90 4.80 -24.21
N TYR A 472 -5.07 4.39 -23.69
CA TYR A 472 -5.81 5.21 -22.76
C TYR A 472 -5.85 4.58 -21.36
N MET A 473 -6.06 5.43 -20.35
CA MET A 473 -6.15 5.02 -18.97
C MET A 473 -7.32 5.72 -18.27
N HIS A 474 -8.17 4.95 -17.56
CA HIS A 474 -9.31 5.46 -16.80
C HIS A 474 -9.38 4.85 -15.39
N SER A 475 -10.38 5.28 -14.59
CA SER A 475 -10.54 4.90 -13.19
C SER A 475 -10.86 3.43 -12.94
N ASP A 476 -11.39 2.72 -13.96
CA ASP A 476 -11.90 1.35 -13.82
C ASP A 476 -10.83 0.30 -14.16
N ILE A 477 -9.65 0.74 -14.62
CA ILE A 477 -8.48 -0.11 -14.84
C ILE A 477 -7.92 -0.52 -13.48
N ASP A 478 -7.66 -1.80 -13.29
CA ASP A 478 -7.10 -2.31 -12.04
C ASP A 478 -5.67 -1.81 -11.79
N THR A 479 -5.18 -2.02 -10.58
CA THR A 479 -3.87 -1.49 -10.18
C THR A 479 -2.73 -2.16 -10.94
N MET A 480 -2.83 -3.46 -11.25
CA MET A 480 -1.78 -4.19 -11.96
C MET A 480 -1.70 -3.77 -13.42
N GLU A 481 -2.83 -3.73 -14.11
CA GLU A 481 -2.91 -3.27 -15.51
C GLU A 481 -2.45 -1.82 -15.65
N ARG A 482 -2.77 -0.96 -14.67
CA ARG A 482 -2.28 0.42 -14.63
C ARG A 482 -0.75 0.49 -14.54
N MET A 483 -0.13 -0.35 -13.73
CA MET A 483 1.33 -0.41 -13.61
C MET A 483 2.00 -0.93 -14.88
N GLU A 484 1.37 -1.91 -15.56
CA GLU A 484 1.83 -2.39 -16.86
C GLU A 484 1.78 -1.31 -17.94
N ILE A 485 0.68 -0.57 -18.05
CA ILE A 485 0.55 0.55 -18.99
C ILE A 485 1.65 1.58 -18.75
N ILE A 486 1.97 1.90 -17.51
CA ILE A 486 3.01 2.87 -17.16
C ILE A 486 4.40 2.34 -17.52
N ARG A 487 4.68 1.07 -17.22
CA ARG A 487 5.93 0.41 -17.59
C ARG A 487 6.12 0.42 -19.11
N ASP A 488 5.09 0.03 -19.86
CA ASP A 488 5.12 -0.04 -21.31
C ASP A 488 5.32 1.35 -21.94
N LEU A 489 4.71 2.41 -21.37
CA LEU A 489 4.99 3.80 -21.77
C LEU A 489 6.46 4.14 -21.59
N ARG A 490 7.05 3.79 -20.44
CA ARG A 490 8.46 4.05 -20.15
C ARG A 490 9.40 3.28 -21.06
N LEU A 491 9.09 2.01 -21.35
CA LEU A 491 9.85 1.17 -22.28
C LEU A 491 9.71 1.62 -23.74
N GLY A 492 8.67 2.38 -24.08
CA GLY A 492 8.43 2.89 -25.42
C GLY A 492 7.64 1.97 -26.33
N GLU A 493 6.90 1.04 -25.76
CA GLU A 493 5.95 0.21 -26.49
C GLU A 493 4.88 1.07 -27.18
N PHE A 494 4.56 2.21 -26.59
CA PHE A 494 3.70 3.24 -27.18
C PHE A 494 4.18 4.65 -26.82
N ASP A 495 3.74 5.68 -27.57
CA ASP A 495 4.25 7.05 -27.49
C ASP A 495 3.32 7.99 -26.74
N VAL A 496 2.00 7.70 -26.73
CA VAL A 496 0.97 8.59 -26.18
C VAL A 496 0.11 7.86 -25.16
N LEU A 497 -0.03 8.45 -23.99
CA LEU A 497 -0.99 8.02 -22.97
C LEU A 497 -2.10 9.07 -22.85
N VAL A 498 -3.35 8.67 -23.13
CA VAL A 498 -4.54 9.50 -23.02
C VAL A 498 -5.32 9.15 -21.78
N GLY A 499 -5.86 10.13 -21.06
CA GLY A 499 -6.76 9.86 -19.95
C GLY A 499 -7.37 11.09 -19.33
N ILE A 500 -8.30 10.88 -18.38
CA ILE A 500 -9.04 11.97 -17.75
C ILE A 500 -8.22 12.57 -16.61
N ASN A 501 -7.68 11.74 -15.78
CA ASN A 501 -7.02 12.09 -14.54
C ASN A 501 -5.69 11.36 -14.46
N LEU A 502 -4.93 11.50 -15.55
CA LEU A 502 -3.65 10.88 -15.68
C LEU A 502 -2.75 11.38 -14.56
N LEU A 503 -2.45 10.48 -13.65
CA LEU A 503 -1.28 10.64 -12.81
C LEU A 503 -1.38 11.81 -11.83
N ARG A 504 -2.45 11.88 -11.03
CA ARG A 504 -2.53 12.88 -9.98
C ARG A 504 -1.34 12.79 -9.05
N GLU A 505 -0.86 11.56 -8.72
CA GLU A 505 0.14 11.40 -7.65
C GLU A 505 1.07 10.19 -7.90
N GLY A 506 2.34 10.31 -7.47
CA GLY A 506 3.23 9.17 -7.27
C GLY A 506 3.95 8.60 -8.49
N LEU A 507 3.78 9.13 -9.70
CA LEU A 507 4.46 8.58 -10.87
C LEU A 507 5.63 9.44 -11.34
N ASP A 508 6.76 8.77 -11.51
CA ASP A 508 8.02 9.33 -11.97
C ASP A 508 8.26 8.92 -13.43
N LEU A 509 8.02 9.84 -14.36
CA LEU A 509 8.10 9.61 -15.81
C LEU A 509 9.10 10.57 -16.46
N PRO A 510 10.40 10.34 -16.35
CA PRO A 510 11.42 11.21 -16.93
C PRO A 510 11.40 11.21 -18.47
N GLU A 511 10.76 10.23 -19.08
CA GLU A 511 10.63 10.09 -20.53
C GLU A 511 9.58 11.03 -21.15
N VAL A 512 8.74 11.68 -20.30
CA VAL A 512 7.68 12.59 -20.79
C VAL A 512 8.27 13.93 -21.18
N GLY A 513 8.19 14.25 -22.48
CA GLY A 513 8.59 15.54 -23.04
C GLY A 513 7.43 16.51 -23.30
N LEU A 514 6.19 15.99 -23.45
CA LEU A 514 5.01 16.81 -23.70
C LEU A 514 3.85 16.40 -22.80
N VAL A 515 3.23 17.40 -22.19
CA VAL A 515 1.92 17.28 -21.54
C VAL A 515 0.93 18.18 -22.28
N ALA A 516 -0.13 17.58 -22.86
CA ALA A 516 -1.19 18.29 -23.55
C ALA A 516 -2.48 18.26 -22.72
N ILE A 517 -3.05 19.42 -22.46
CA ILE A 517 -4.28 19.59 -21.69
C ILE A 517 -5.35 20.11 -22.64
N LEU A 518 -6.27 19.24 -23.04
CA LEU A 518 -7.39 19.61 -23.91
C LEU A 518 -8.47 20.33 -23.11
N ASP A 519 -9.14 21.32 -23.76
CA ASP A 519 -10.22 22.09 -23.15
C ASP A 519 -9.82 22.60 -21.73
N ALA A 520 -8.69 23.26 -21.64
CA ALA A 520 -8.12 23.72 -20.36
C ALA A 520 -8.95 24.86 -19.74
N ASP A 521 -9.76 25.55 -20.53
CA ASP A 521 -10.65 26.64 -20.12
C ASP A 521 -12.01 26.18 -19.57
N LYS A 522 -12.28 24.87 -19.56
CA LYS A 522 -13.51 24.33 -18.96
C LYS A 522 -13.30 24.15 -17.47
N GLU A 523 -13.57 25.19 -16.68
CA GLU A 523 -13.40 25.16 -15.23
C GLU A 523 -14.15 24.02 -14.57
N GLY A 524 -13.53 23.46 -13.53
CA GLY A 524 -14.05 22.36 -12.73
C GLY A 524 -12.95 21.64 -11.96
N PHE A 525 -13.31 20.59 -11.26
CA PHE A 525 -12.38 19.84 -10.41
C PHE A 525 -11.11 19.34 -11.15
N LEU A 526 -11.25 18.97 -12.43
CA LEU A 526 -10.13 18.48 -13.26
C LEU A 526 -9.26 19.60 -13.83
N ARG A 527 -9.71 20.84 -13.76
CA ARG A 527 -9.02 22.03 -14.28
C ARG A 527 -8.83 23.10 -13.20
N SER A 528 -8.92 22.71 -11.92
CA SER A 528 -8.53 23.59 -10.81
C SER A 528 -7.03 23.89 -10.88
N SER A 529 -6.58 24.99 -10.28
CA SER A 529 -5.16 25.37 -10.22
C SER A 529 -4.28 24.25 -9.66
N THR A 530 -4.72 23.57 -8.58
CA THR A 530 -4.04 22.40 -8.01
C THR A 530 -3.86 21.27 -9.03
N SER A 531 -4.93 20.92 -9.75
CA SER A 531 -4.90 19.86 -10.77
C SER A 531 -4.00 20.21 -11.94
N LEU A 532 -4.05 21.47 -12.39
CA LEU A 532 -3.22 21.96 -13.48
C LEU A 532 -1.74 21.98 -13.10
N ILE A 533 -1.36 22.52 -11.92
CA ILE A 533 0.02 22.55 -11.43
C ILE A 533 0.61 21.13 -11.33
N GLN A 534 -0.16 20.17 -10.84
CA GLN A 534 0.29 18.78 -10.76
C GLN A 534 0.49 18.15 -12.14
N THR A 535 -0.43 18.41 -13.06
CA THR A 535 -0.35 17.92 -14.45
C THR A 535 0.85 18.52 -15.17
N VAL A 536 1.05 19.84 -15.05
CA VAL A 536 2.23 20.58 -15.56
C VAL A 536 3.53 19.98 -15.00
N GLY A 537 3.57 19.69 -13.72
CA GLY A 537 4.74 19.11 -13.03
C GLY A 537 5.21 17.76 -13.59
N ARG A 538 4.39 17.05 -14.40
CA ARG A 538 4.79 15.77 -15.03
C ARG A 538 5.82 15.96 -16.14
N ALA A 539 5.85 17.11 -16.82
CA ALA A 539 6.87 17.44 -17.80
C ALA A 539 8.18 17.98 -17.17
N ALA A 540 8.21 18.25 -15.87
CA ALA A 540 9.32 18.93 -15.19
C ALA A 540 10.58 18.04 -14.96
N ARG A 541 10.59 16.79 -15.41
CA ARG A 541 11.70 15.83 -15.26
C ARG A 541 12.53 15.64 -16.53
N ASN A 542 12.09 16.27 -17.62
CA ASN A 542 12.77 16.29 -18.89
C ASN A 542 13.30 17.70 -19.16
N VAL A 543 14.54 17.84 -19.62
CA VAL A 543 15.16 19.14 -19.95
C VAL A 543 14.37 19.85 -21.06
N ASP A 544 13.85 19.09 -22.03
CA ASP A 544 13.05 19.60 -23.17
C ASP A 544 11.54 19.55 -22.88
N GLY A 545 11.17 19.36 -21.60
CA GLY A 545 9.77 19.23 -21.20
C GLY A 545 8.97 20.53 -21.36
N TYR A 546 7.81 20.45 -21.98
CA TYR A 546 6.88 21.59 -22.13
C TYR A 546 5.42 21.14 -22.02
N VAL A 547 4.54 22.11 -21.83
CA VAL A 547 3.10 21.89 -21.67
C VAL A 547 2.32 22.73 -22.69
N ILE A 548 1.30 22.14 -23.30
CA ILE A 548 0.33 22.84 -24.13
C ILE A 548 -1.03 22.81 -23.45
N MET A 549 -1.61 23.97 -23.19
CA MET A 549 -2.98 24.13 -22.75
C MET A 549 -3.83 24.64 -23.94
N TYR A 550 -4.76 23.81 -24.39
CA TYR A 550 -5.71 24.22 -25.42
C TYR A 550 -6.88 24.93 -24.77
N ALA A 551 -7.01 26.22 -25.03
CA ALA A 551 -8.00 27.10 -24.44
C ALA A 551 -8.26 28.29 -25.32
N ASP A 552 -9.54 28.72 -25.40
CA ASP A 552 -9.93 29.96 -26.11
C ASP A 552 -9.93 31.17 -25.15
N THR A 553 -10.05 30.91 -23.82
CA THR A 553 -9.99 31.93 -22.78
C THR A 553 -9.08 31.46 -21.64
N ILE A 554 -8.34 32.40 -21.04
CA ILE A 554 -7.54 32.09 -19.86
C ILE A 554 -8.41 32.24 -18.62
N THR A 555 -8.60 31.15 -17.87
CA THR A 555 -9.36 31.15 -16.62
C THR A 555 -8.48 31.54 -15.44
N ASP A 556 -9.10 31.88 -14.30
CA ASP A 556 -8.35 32.20 -13.06
C ASP A 556 -7.45 31.04 -12.61
N SER A 557 -7.93 29.80 -12.75
CA SER A 557 -7.14 28.59 -12.45
C SER A 557 -5.93 28.43 -13.36
N MET A 558 -6.08 28.72 -14.65
CA MET A 558 -4.97 28.71 -15.62
C MET A 558 -3.98 29.82 -15.33
N GLN A 559 -4.45 31.05 -15.08
CA GLN A 559 -3.59 32.21 -14.77
C GLN A 559 -2.76 31.94 -13.51
N SER A 560 -3.38 31.47 -12.44
CA SER A 560 -2.69 31.10 -11.21
C SER A 560 -1.61 30.01 -11.44
N THR A 561 -1.89 29.03 -12.30
CA THR A 561 -0.95 27.96 -12.66
C THR A 561 0.25 28.51 -13.43
N ILE A 562 -0.01 29.39 -14.41
CA ILE A 562 1.04 30.01 -15.24
C ILE A 562 1.94 30.89 -14.37
N ASP A 563 1.35 31.74 -13.53
CA ASP A 563 2.08 32.66 -12.67
C ASP A 563 2.98 31.91 -11.68
N GLU A 564 2.44 30.86 -11.04
CA GLU A 564 3.21 30.06 -10.10
C GLU A 564 4.34 29.26 -10.80
N THR A 565 4.05 28.69 -11.97
CA THR A 565 5.06 27.97 -12.76
C THR A 565 6.19 28.91 -13.21
N ASN A 566 5.85 30.12 -13.65
CA ASN A 566 6.84 31.14 -14.02
C ASN A 566 7.66 31.63 -12.81
N ARG A 567 7.02 31.85 -11.65
CA ARG A 567 7.69 32.21 -10.40
C ARG A 567 8.75 31.15 -10.04
N ARG A 568 8.35 29.87 -10.04
CA ARG A 568 9.24 28.74 -9.75
C ARG A 568 10.38 28.66 -10.75
N ARG A 569 10.07 28.76 -12.05
CA ARG A 569 11.06 28.72 -13.13
C ARG A 569 12.10 29.83 -13.00
N THR A 570 11.69 31.06 -12.70
CA THR A 570 12.58 32.21 -12.49
C THR A 570 13.54 31.96 -11.32
N LYS A 571 13.01 31.46 -10.17
CA LYS A 571 13.84 31.14 -9.00
C LYS A 571 14.85 30.03 -9.30
N GLN A 572 14.44 28.98 -10.02
CA GLN A 572 15.28 27.87 -10.42
C GLN A 572 16.38 28.30 -11.38
N GLN A 573 16.04 29.15 -12.36
CA GLN A 573 16.99 29.66 -13.34
C GLN A 573 18.03 30.57 -12.67
N ALA A 574 17.61 31.47 -11.79
CA ALA A 574 18.51 32.33 -11.06
C ALA A 574 19.52 31.51 -10.23
N PHE A 575 19.04 30.50 -9.52
CA PHE A 575 19.90 29.60 -8.75
C PHE A 575 20.91 28.83 -9.64
N ASN A 576 20.44 28.30 -10.78
CA ASN A 576 21.33 27.60 -11.71
C ASN A 576 22.46 28.50 -12.24
N ILE A 577 22.14 29.78 -12.58
CA ILE A 577 23.11 30.75 -13.05
C ILE A 577 24.13 31.07 -11.96
N GLU A 578 23.66 31.33 -10.73
CA GLU A 578 24.52 31.66 -9.58
C GLU A 578 25.49 30.54 -9.24
N HIS A 579 25.05 29.26 -9.34
CA HIS A 579 25.88 28.11 -8.99
C HIS A 579 26.50 27.39 -10.19
N GLY A 580 26.35 27.90 -11.41
CA GLY A 580 26.90 27.31 -12.63
C GLY A 580 26.36 25.92 -12.95
N ILE A 581 25.10 25.63 -12.59
CA ILE A 581 24.47 24.33 -12.77
C ILE A 581 23.86 24.25 -14.17
N THR A 582 24.23 23.20 -14.93
CA THR A 582 23.59 22.87 -16.20
C THR A 582 22.50 21.80 -15.96
N PRO A 583 21.24 22.07 -16.36
CA PRO A 583 20.16 21.10 -16.21
C PRO A 583 20.44 19.75 -16.89
N LYS A 584 20.12 18.64 -16.21
CA LYS A 584 20.29 17.28 -16.74
C LYS A 584 19.02 16.46 -16.51
N SER A 585 18.53 15.81 -17.58
CA SER A 585 17.41 14.86 -17.46
C SER A 585 17.78 13.68 -16.56
N ILE A 586 16.84 13.26 -15.74
CA ILE A 586 16.99 12.11 -14.87
C ILE A 586 16.86 10.84 -15.71
N LYS A 587 17.77 9.89 -15.53
CA LYS A 587 17.61 8.52 -16.04
C LYS A 587 17.35 7.60 -14.85
N LYS A 588 16.20 6.94 -14.83
CA LYS A 588 15.83 6.00 -13.77
C LYS A 588 15.58 4.63 -14.39
N ALA A 589 16.11 3.57 -13.78
CA ALA A 589 15.84 2.21 -14.23
C ALA A 589 14.33 1.92 -14.23
N VAL A 590 13.88 1.11 -15.18
CA VAL A 590 12.49 0.64 -15.24
C VAL A 590 12.46 -0.70 -14.54
N HIS A 591 11.96 -0.73 -13.30
CA HIS A 591 11.78 -1.96 -12.54
C HIS A 591 10.44 -2.62 -12.87
N GLY A 592 10.40 -3.95 -12.95
CA GLY A 592 9.16 -4.72 -13.14
C GLY A 592 8.28 -4.70 -11.89
N ILE A 593 6.98 -5.01 -12.06
CA ILE A 593 6.00 -5.06 -10.96
C ILE A 593 6.43 -6.10 -9.90
N ILE A 594 6.99 -7.21 -10.34
CA ILE A 594 7.51 -8.29 -9.48
C ILE A 594 8.74 -7.80 -8.69
N GLU A 595 9.54 -6.90 -9.25
CA GLU A 595 10.70 -6.32 -8.55
C GLU A 595 10.29 -5.27 -7.50
N ILE A 596 9.14 -4.61 -7.63
CA ILE A 596 8.62 -3.69 -6.61
C ILE A 596 8.07 -4.47 -5.41
N SER A 597 7.38 -5.59 -5.64
CA SER A 597 7.00 -6.53 -4.58
C SER A 597 8.21 -7.33 -4.08
N GLY A 598 9.12 -7.76 -4.95
CA GLY A 598 10.37 -8.44 -4.62
C GLY A 598 11.44 -7.54 -4.00
N ALA A 599 11.49 -6.23 -4.31
CA ALA A 599 12.38 -5.29 -3.61
C ALA A 599 11.92 -5.00 -2.17
N VAL A 600 10.63 -5.20 -1.88
CA VAL A 600 10.13 -5.30 -0.49
C VAL A 600 10.62 -6.61 0.16
N GLU A 601 10.78 -7.68 -0.63
CA GLU A 601 11.30 -8.99 -0.21
C GLU A 601 12.84 -9.03 -0.11
N ASP A 602 13.58 -8.53 -1.10
CA ASP A 602 15.06 -8.58 -1.17
C ASP A 602 15.73 -7.58 -0.22
N ALA A 603 15.10 -6.47 0.11
CA ALA A 603 15.62 -5.56 1.14
C ALA A 603 15.51 -6.13 2.57
N ALA A 604 14.71 -7.17 2.77
CA ALA A 604 14.67 -7.93 4.02
C ALA A 604 15.74 -9.04 4.10
N ALA A 605 16.35 -9.42 2.96
CA ALA A 605 17.39 -10.41 2.87
C ALA A 605 18.75 -9.73 2.58
N GLY A 606 19.37 -9.16 3.60
CA GLY A 606 20.80 -8.82 3.60
C GLY A 606 21.66 -10.09 3.52
N MET A 607 21.50 -10.89 2.48
CA MET A 607 22.37 -12.05 2.22
C MET A 607 23.71 -11.58 1.68
N ASN A 608 24.79 -12.03 2.30
CA ASN A 608 26.12 -11.87 1.70
C ASN A 608 26.28 -12.86 0.52
N GLU A 609 27.32 -12.67 -0.30
CA GLU A 609 27.59 -13.51 -1.50
C GLU A 609 27.75 -14.99 -1.17
N ASP A 610 28.24 -15.34 0.01
CA ASP A 610 28.46 -16.71 0.44
C ASP A 610 27.12 -17.39 0.82
N GLU A 611 26.24 -16.69 1.52
CA GLU A 611 24.86 -17.14 1.86
C GLU A 611 24.02 -17.33 0.60
N LYS A 612 24.19 -16.46 -0.40
CA LYS A 612 23.51 -16.58 -1.69
C LYS A 612 23.99 -17.80 -2.48
N ALA A 613 25.28 -18.09 -2.46
CA ALA A 613 25.86 -19.26 -3.11
C ALA A 613 25.39 -20.57 -2.46
N GLU A 614 25.29 -20.59 -1.14
CA GLU A 614 24.82 -21.75 -0.37
C GLU A 614 23.32 -22.03 -0.65
N LYS A 615 22.49 -21.00 -0.72
CA LYS A 615 21.06 -21.11 -1.08
C LYS A 615 20.87 -21.60 -2.51
N ILE A 616 21.67 -21.15 -3.46
CA ILE A 616 21.66 -21.64 -4.85
C ILE A 616 21.99 -23.12 -4.92
N ALA A 617 22.99 -23.59 -4.19
CA ALA A 617 23.37 -24.99 -4.14
C ALA A 617 22.24 -25.88 -3.58
N LEU A 618 21.60 -25.44 -2.49
CA LEU A 618 20.50 -26.14 -1.84
C LEU A 618 19.25 -26.23 -2.74
N LEU A 619 18.84 -25.13 -3.34
CA LEU A 619 17.69 -25.11 -4.27
C LEU A 619 17.93 -25.98 -5.51
N THR A 620 19.18 -26.07 -5.97
CA THR A 620 19.55 -26.97 -7.08
C THR A 620 19.37 -28.43 -6.70
N GLU A 621 19.80 -28.81 -5.50
CA GLU A 621 19.62 -30.19 -4.99
C GLU A 621 18.14 -30.53 -4.79
N GLN A 622 17.36 -29.63 -4.18
CA GLN A 622 15.93 -29.84 -3.97
C GLN A 622 15.15 -29.94 -5.29
N MET A 623 15.48 -29.11 -6.28
CA MET A 623 14.88 -29.16 -7.62
C MET A 623 15.16 -30.49 -8.30
N GLN A 624 16.41 -30.99 -8.21
CA GLN A 624 16.78 -32.29 -8.77
C GLN A 624 16.06 -33.45 -8.08
N ARG A 625 15.90 -33.37 -6.74
CA ARG A 625 15.16 -34.37 -5.97
C ARG A 625 13.68 -34.39 -6.33
N ALA A 626 13.02 -33.24 -6.40
CA ALA A 626 11.62 -33.10 -6.80
C ALA A 626 11.42 -33.63 -8.26
N ALA A 627 12.38 -33.37 -9.16
CA ALA A 627 12.35 -33.90 -10.51
C ALA A 627 12.50 -35.43 -10.56
N MET A 628 13.33 -36.06 -9.71
CA MET A 628 13.48 -37.52 -9.60
C MET A 628 12.22 -38.16 -8.97
N GLU A 629 11.54 -37.49 -8.07
CA GLU A 629 10.29 -37.93 -7.42
C GLU A 629 9.05 -37.66 -8.29
N LEU A 630 9.23 -37.16 -9.53
CA LEU A 630 8.20 -36.81 -10.51
C LEU A 630 7.23 -35.70 -10.06
N GLU A 631 7.64 -34.90 -9.08
CA GLU A 631 6.91 -33.72 -8.60
C GLU A 631 7.23 -32.49 -9.48
N PHE A 632 6.75 -32.50 -10.72
CA PHE A 632 7.13 -31.52 -11.74
C PHE A 632 6.70 -30.08 -11.37
N GLU A 633 5.62 -29.90 -10.63
CA GLU A 633 5.14 -28.59 -10.20
C GLU A 633 6.03 -27.99 -9.12
N THR A 634 6.47 -28.81 -8.17
CA THR A 634 7.44 -28.45 -7.13
C THR A 634 8.81 -28.15 -7.75
N ALA A 635 9.28 -28.99 -8.69
CA ALA A 635 10.52 -28.77 -9.41
C ALA A 635 10.52 -27.49 -10.25
N ALA A 636 9.38 -27.13 -10.86
CA ALA A 636 9.23 -25.87 -11.61
C ALA A 636 9.30 -24.63 -10.70
N LYS A 637 8.64 -24.64 -9.55
CA LYS A 637 8.70 -23.55 -8.56
C LYS A 637 10.12 -23.33 -8.03
N LEU A 638 10.82 -24.43 -7.68
CA LEU A 638 12.20 -24.38 -7.22
C LEU A 638 13.18 -23.88 -8.29
N ARG A 639 12.95 -24.23 -9.56
CA ARG A 639 13.72 -23.72 -10.71
C ARG A 639 13.54 -22.23 -10.86
N ASP A 640 12.30 -21.75 -10.79
CA ASP A 640 11.97 -20.32 -10.95
C ASP A 640 12.58 -19.48 -9.81
N GLU A 641 12.61 -20.01 -8.59
CA GLU A 641 13.29 -19.39 -7.45
C GLU A 641 14.82 -19.38 -7.62
N LEU A 642 15.38 -20.47 -8.16
CA LEU A 642 16.82 -20.57 -8.47
C LEU A 642 17.25 -19.56 -9.55
N TYR A 643 16.44 -19.37 -10.59
CA TYR A 643 16.71 -18.38 -11.63
C TYR A 643 16.65 -16.95 -11.10
N ARG A 644 15.71 -16.65 -10.17
CA ARG A 644 15.64 -15.34 -9.47
C ARG A 644 16.92 -15.05 -8.69
N LEU A 645 17.40 -15.99 -7.89
CA LEU A 645 18.64 -15.83 -7.11
C LEU A 645 19.88 -15.69 -7.98
N GLN A 646 19.88 -16.30 -9.18
CA GLN A 646 20.99 -16.21 -10.14
C GLN A 646 20.95 -14.95 -11.00
N GLY A 647 19.90 -14.09 -10.87
CA GLY A 647 19.73 -12.88 -11.70
C GLY A 647 19.46 -13.20 -13.19
N ARG A 648 18.93 -14.40 -13.50
CA ARG A 648 18.52 -14.78 -14.84
C ARG A 648 17.04 -14.47 -15.01
N SER A 649 16.72 -13.48 -15.82
CA SER A 649 15.36 -13.24 -16.29
C SER A 649 14.90 -14.40 -17.16
N ASP A 650 13.63 -14.78 -17.08
CA ASP A 650 12.98 -15.78 -17.91
C ASP A 650 13.20 -15.48 -19.41
N GLY A 651 14.23 -16.08 -19.96
CA GLY A 651 14.41 -16.18 -21.41
C GLY A 651 13.43 -17.22 -21.95
N ALA A 652 12.48 -16.76 -22.73
CA ALA A 652 11.49 -17.53 -23.43
C ALA A 652 12.03 -18.85 -23.96
N SER A 653 11.24 -19.89 -23.71
CA SER A 653 11.13 -21.14 -24.48
C SER A 653 11.90 -21.19 -25.80
N ASP A 654 12.95 -22.02 -25.86
CA ASP A 654 13.17 -22.83 -27.07
C ASP A 654 13.96 -24.08 -26.70
N SER A 655 13.38 -25.20 -27.14
CA SER A 655 13.91 -26.55 -27.22
C SER A 655 13.38 -27.61 -26.25
N ALA A 656 12.11 -28.00 -26.45
CA ALA A 656 11.73 -29.40 -26.23
C ALA A 656 12.16 -30.25 -27.46
N PRO A 657 12.84 -31.37 -27.28
CA PRO A 657 13.17 -32.25 -28.42
C PRO A 657 11.91 -32.93 -28.96
N LYS A 658 11.60 -32.72 -30.22
CA LYS A 658 10.54 -33.44 -30.96
C LYS A 658 10.83 -34.94 -30.98
N PRO A 659 9.87 -35.84 -30.68
CA PRO A 659 10.03 -37.27 -30.91
C PRO A 659 10.07 -37.55 -32.40
N GLY A 660 11.02 -38.41 -32.80
CA GLY A 660 11.37 -38.76 -34.17
C GLY A 660 10.21 -39.29 -35.01
N THR A 661 10.14 -38.79 -36.21
CA THR A 661 9.33 -39.28 -37.31
C THR A 661 9.75 -40.68 -37.76
N LYS A 662 8.85 -41.68 -37.68
CA LYS A 662 8.89 -42.86 -38.53
C LYS A 662 7.93 -42.68 -39.72
N ARG A 663 8.50 -42.76 -40.91
CA ARG A 663 7.81 -42.80 -42.21
C ARG A 663 6.97 -44.11 -42.35
N GLY A 664 5.80 -44.00 -42.98
CA GLY A 664 5.06 -45.15 -43.47
C GLY A 664 3.71 -44.81 -44.12
N ALA A 665 3.72 -44.67 -45.45
CA ALA A 665 2.70 -45.03 -46.48
C ALA A 665 1.26 -44.42 -46.38
N LYS A 666 0.93 -43.63 -47.40
CA LYS A 666 -0.41 -43.47 -48.03
C LYS A 666 -0.86 -44.81 -48.71
N PRO A 667 -2.16 -45.10 -49.09
CA PRO A 667 -3.06 -44.20 -49.80
C PRO A 667 -4.60 -44.37 -49.49
N GLY A 668 -5.43 -43.49 -50.07
CA GLY A 668 -6.81 -43.79 -50.45
C GLY A 668 -7.90 -42.75 -50.05
N THR A 669 -8.17 -41.81 -50.93
CA THR A 669 -9.48 -41.13 -51.09
C THR A 669 -10.43 -42.04 -51.88
N PRO A 670 -11.81 -41.92 -51.93
CA PRO A 670 -12.65 -40.70 -51.96
C PRO A 670 -14.07 -40.85 -51.35
N GLY A 671 -14.83 -39.75 -51.34
CA GLY A 671 -16.31 -39.84 -51.40
C GLY A 671 -17.10 -38.87 -50.54
N SER A 672 -17.37 -37.73 -51.03
CA SER A 672 -18.60 -36.98 -51.31
C SER A 672 -19.89 -37.38 -50.57
N ARG A 673 -20.57 -36.37 -50.07
CA ARG A 673 -21.99 -35.91 -50.24
C ARG A 673 -22.51 -35.23 -48.96
N LYS A 674 -22.75 -33.94 -49.03
CA LYS A 674 -23.97 -33.19 -49.39
C LYS A 674 -25.15 -33.29 -48.40
N LYS A 675 -25.57 -32.07 -47.98
CA LYS A 675 -26.96 -31.57 -47.70
C LYS A 675 -27.62 -32.07 -46.40
N ALA A 676 -28.44 -31.33 -45.71
CA ALA A 676 -29.21 -30.09 -45.89
C ALA A 676 -29.90 -29.65 -44.58
N ARG A 677 -30.14 -28.34 -44.43
CA ARG A 677 -31.39 -27.64 -44.02
C ARG A 677 -32.27 -28.16 -42.88
N GLY A 678 -32.69 -27.17 -42.10
CA GLY A 678 -33.99 -27.04 -41.40
C GLY A 678 -33.85 -26.24 -40.10
N ARG A 679 -34.08 -24.93 -40.00
CA ARG A 679 -35.32 -24.17 -39.78
C ARG A 679 -36.29 -24.84 -38.79
N THR A 680 -36.57 -24.24 -37.65
CA THR A 680 -37.66 -23.35 -37.28
C THR A 680 -37.77 -23.21 -35.74
N ARG A 681 -37.90 -21.98 -35.27
CA ARG A 681 -38.93 -21.38 -34.44
C ARG A 681 -39.53 -22.20 -33.26
N LYS A 682 -39.30 -21.77 -32.06
CA LYS A 682 -40.22 -20.95 -31.23
C LYS A 682 -39.45 -20.32 -30.06
#